data_f9e793f266b6614325b360cf2cd0e805
#
_entry.id   f9e793f266b6614325b360cf2cd0e805
#
_cell.length_a   1.000
_cell.length_b   1.000
_cell.length_c   1.000
_cell.angle_alpha   90.00
_cell.angle_beta   90.00
_cell.angle_gamma   90.00
#
_symmetry.space_group_name_H-M   'P 1'
#
loop_
_entity.id
_entity.type
_entity.pdbx_description
1 polymer ?
#
loop_
_entity_poly.entity_id
_entity_poly.type
_entity_poly.pdbx_seq_one_letter_code
_entity_poly.pdbx_strand_id
1 'polypeptide(L)'
;MPAWSGHPYPLGAQFDGEGTNFALFSEVAERVELVLVDERGAHSAIELTEVDGFVWHGFVPGVGPGQRYGFRVHGPWQPSLGHRCDPAKLLLDPYAKAVDGEMDNHPSLHTPEADSAGHTMLGVVTDPAFDWGDDQPPRRFYADSVIYEAHVRGLTRTHPDVPPELRGTYAGLAHPAVIDHLTSLGVTAVELMPVHQFVQDGVLQDRGLANYWGYNTIGFFAPHNAYAAHGTRGQQVTEFKAMVKALHAAGLEVILDVVYNHTAEGNERGPTLSFRGIDNASYYRLVDGDWGHYYDTTGTGNSLLMRHPYVLQLIMDSLRYWVTEMHVDGFRFDLAATLARQFHEVDRLSAFFDLIQQDPVISRVKLIAEPWDVGEGGYQVGNFPPLWSEWNGKYRDAVRDFWRGEPHTLGEFASRLTGSSDLYQHSRRRPRASVNFVTAHDGFTLRDLVSYNDKHNEANGEGGQDGESDNRSWNCGAEGETDDPAVLELRARQQRNFLATLLLSQGIPMLCHGDELGRTQLGNNNAYCQDNEVSWIDWELSEEQRELAEFTRRVIGLRAAHPVLRRRRFFRGETVTHAGQPLPDLVWLLPDAREMAEADWQRSDAHAVGVFLNGDAIAEPDPRGRPVVDDSFLLLLNGHWEPVDFRLPGPAYGERWTTLLDTAQPQGADEAEHKAGSEMTIEARSLVLLSRPSRAGA
;
A
#
# COMPACT_ATOMS: atom_id res chain seq x y z
N MET A 1 -1.92 -44.16 8.31
CA MET A 1 -0.54 -44.53 8.71
C MET A 1 -0.27 -43.82 10.04
N PRO A 2 0.43 -44.37 11.00
CA PRO A 2 0.79 -43.65 12.21
C PRO A 2 1.84 -42.55 11.87
N ALA A 3 1.75 -41.40 12.51
CA ALA A 3 2.82 -40.43 12.45
C ALA A 3 4.06 -40.97 13.19
N TRP A 4 5.24 -40.60 12.70
CA TRP A 4 6.49 -40.80 13.44
C TRP A 4 6.72 -39.58 14.36
N SER A 5 7.67 -39.73 15.29
CA SER A 5 8.15 -38.59 16.04
C SER A 5 8.66 -37.51 15.06
N GLY A 6 8.12 -36.31 15.16
CA GLY A 6 8.48 -35.17 14.32
C GLY A 6 9.28 -34.15 15.10
N HIS A 7 9.25 -32.91 14.61
CA HIS A 7 9.91 -31.75 15.23
C HIS A 7 8.88 -30.65 15.50
N PRO A 8 8.94 -29.93 16.65
CA PRO A 8 8.02 -28.85 16.96
C PRO A 8 8.26 -27.59 16.09
N TYR A 9 9.41 -27.48 15.44
CA TYR A 9 9.79 -26.37 14.59
C TYR A 9 10.48 -26.82 13.30
N PRO A 10 10.27 -26.08 12.18
CA PRO A 10 9.36 -24.93 12.02
C PRO A 10 7.88 -25.33 12.12
N LEU A 11 7.01 -24.37 12.48
CA LEU A 11 5.56 -24.59 12.46
C LEU A 11 5.04 -24.77 11.03
N GLY A 12 3.86 -25.40 10.89
CA GLY A 12 3.24 -25.73 9.62
C GLY A 12 3.75 -27.03 9.00
N ALA A 13 3.49 -27.22 7.70
CA ALA A 13 3.92 -28.38 6.94
C ALA A 13 5.31 -28.17 6.32
N GLN A 14 6.27 -29.03 6.66
CA GLN A 14 7.64 -28.98 6.16
C GLN A 14 7.99 -30.28 5.43
N PHE A 15 8.10 -30.22 4.11
CA PHE A 15 8.51 -31.35 3.27
C PHE A 15 10.03 -31.47 3.23
N ASP A 16 10.59 -32.68 3.43
CA ASP A 16 12.04 -32.93 3.46
C ASP A 16 12.55 -33.85 2.33
N GLY A 17 11.66 -34.24 1.42
CA GLY A 17 11.95 -35.20 0.32
C GLY A 17 11.52 -36.61 0.58
N GLU A 18 11.33 -37.05 1.83
CA GLU A 18 10.87 -38.39 2.22
C GLU A 18 9.46 -38.39 2.80
N GLY A 19 9.04 -37.24 3.36
CA GLY A 19 7.74 -37.05 3.97
C GLY A 19 7.53 -35.63 4.40
N THR A 20 6.53 -35.38 5.23
CA THR A 20 6.19 -34.03 5.71
C THR A 20 6.08 -34.05 7.23
N ASN A 21 6.79 -33.13 7.87
CA ASN A 21 6.60 -32.79 9.28
C ASN A 21 5.47 -31.75 9.40
N PHE A 22 4.51 -32.02 10.27
CA PHE A 22 3.42 -31.09 10.60
C PHE A 22 3.58 -30.63 12.04
N ALA A 23 3.45 -29.35 12.29
CA ALA A 23 3.56 -28.75 13.61
C ALA A 23 2.52 -27.65 13.79
N LEU A 24 1.67 -27.76 14.82
CA LEU A 24 0.57 -26.84 15.13
C LEU A 24 0.64 -26.38 16.58
N PHE A 25 0.62 -25.07 16.81
CA PHE A 25 0.53 -24.49 18.15
C PHE A 25 -0.92 -24.46 18.66
N SER A 26 -1.15 -24.95 19.86
CA SER A 26 -2.37 -24.73 20.66
C SER A 26 -2.09 -25.04 22.14
N GLU A 27 -2.32 -24.07 23.01
CA GLU A 27 -2.19 -24.24 24.49
C GLU A 27 -3.35 -25.02 25.09
N VAL A 28 -4.54 -24.92 24.47
CA VAL A 28 -5.78 -25.45 25.03
C VAL A 28 -6.17 -26.80 24.44
N ALA A 29 -5.50 -27.25 23.39
CA ALA A 29 -5.81 -28.52 22.77
C ALA A 29 -5.52 -29.69 23.71
N GLU A 30 -6.44 -30.66 23.76
CA GLU A 30 -6.32 -31.92 24.45
C GLU A 30 -5.92 -33.07 23.51
N ARG A 31 -6.26 -32.89 22.19
CA ARG A 31 -5.91 -33.80 21.11
C ARG A 31 -5.97 -33.06 19.78
N VAL A 32 -5.03 -33.34 18.88
CA VAL A 32 -5.00 -32.76 17.52
C VAL A 32 -4.97 -33.92 16.51
N GLU A 33 -5.86 -33.85 15.54
CA GLU A 33 -5.89 -34.73 14.38
C GLU A 33 -5.47 -33.96 13.12
N LEU A 34 -4.42 -34.41 12.47
CA LEU A 34 -4.08 -34.06 11.10
C LEU A 34 -5.03 -34.80 10.16
N VAL A 35 -5.74 -34.09 9.32
CA VAL A 35 -6.63 -34.68 8.31
C VAL A 35 -6.01 -34.49 6.93
N LEU A 36 -5.62 -35.60 6.31
CA LEU A 36 -5.18 -35.61 4.91
C LEU A 36 -6.39 -35.84 4.01
N VAL A 37 -6.49 -35.07 2.93
CA VAL A 37 -7.60 -35.13 1.98
C VAL A 37 -7.08 -35.58 0.61
N ASP A 38 -7.59 -36.69 0.10
CA ASP A 38 -7.17 -37.25 -1.18
C ASP A 38 -7.81 -36.50 -2.38
N GLU A 39 -7.48 -36.91 -3.60
CA GLU A 39 -8.01 -36.34 -4.84
C GLU A 39 -9.53 -36.50 -4.98
N ARG A 40 -10.13 -37.47 -4.29
CA ARG A 40 -11.57 -37.72 -4.31
C ARG A 40 -12.32 -37.04 -3.16
N GLY A 41 -11.58 -36.29 -2.30
CA GLY A 41 -12.13 -35.67 -1.11
C GLY A 41 -12.31 -36.63 0.08
N ALA A 42 -11.72 -37.82 0.04
CA ALA A 42 -11.78 -38.73 1.18
C ALA A 42 -10.75 -38.31 2.25
N HIS A 43 -11.17 -38.42 3.51
CA HIS A 43 -10.38 -37.98 4.66
C HIS A 43 -9.65 -39.15 5.32
N SER A 44 -8.40 -38.91 5.71
CA SER A 44 -7.60 -39.81 6.53
C SER A 44 -7.07 -39.04 7.74
N ALA A 45 -7.57 -39.37 8.93
CA ALA A 45 -7.15 -38.70 10.16
C ALA A 45 -5.92 -39.42 10.77
N ILE A 46 -4.96 -38.64 11.23
CA ILE A 46 -3.73 -39.05 11.91
C ILE A 46 -3.62 -38.22 13.20
N GLU A 47 -3.59 -38.89 14.34
CA GLU A 47 -3.41 -38.20 15.62
C GLU A 47 -1.95 -37.76 15.77
N LEU A 48 -1.73 -36.48 16.10
CA LEU A 48 -0.42 -35.96 16.51
C LEU A 48 -0.24 -36.22 18.00
N THR A 49 0.69 -37.10 18.37
CA THR A 49 0.88 -37.53 19.77
C THR A 49 2.02 -36.86 20.49
N GLU A 50 2.93 -36.24 19.76
CA GLU A 50 4.08 -35.53 20.32
C GLU A 50 3.70 -34.07 20.58
N VAL A 51 4.04 -33.57 21.77
CA VAL A 51 3.80 -32.17 22.18
C VAL A 51 5.02 -31.61 22.87
N ASP A 52 5.54 -30.50 22.38
CA ASP A 52 6.63 -29.76 23.02
C ASP A 52 6.33 -28.26 23.02
N GLY A 53 6.28 -27.63 24.20
CA GLY A 53 5.98 -26.21 24.35
C GLY A 53 4.63 -25.80 23.74
N PHE A 54 3.59 -26.62 23.91
CA PHE A 54 2.25 -26.45 23.30
C PHE A 54 2.19 -26.61 21.77
N VAL A 55 3.27 -27.09 21.14
CA VAL A 55 3.29 -27.41 19.72
C VAL A 55 3.06 -28.90 19.53
N TRP A 56 1.95 -29.25 18.90
CA TRP A 56 1.56 -30.60 18.49
C TRP A 56 2.25 -30.95 17.18
N HIS A 57 3.01 -32.05 17.12
CA HIS A 57 3.78 -32.34 15.93
C HIS A 57 3.88 -33.84 15.61
N GLY A 58 4.23 -34.11 14.37
CA GLY A 58 4.47 -35.48 13.88
C GLY A 58 4.95 -35.46 12.43
N PHE A 59 5.80 -36.43 12.09
CA PHE A 59 6.28 -36.65 10.74
C PHE A 59 5.45 -37.76 10.05
N VAL A 60 4.98 -37.49 8.82
CA VAL A 60 4.19 -38.45 8.06
C VAL A 60 4.97 -38.85 6.80
N PRO A 61 5.52 -40.07 6.77
CA PRO A 61 6.29 -40.56 5.63
C PRO A 61 5.44 -40.65 4.35
N GLY A 62 6.04 -40.32 3.22
CA GLY A 62 5.42 -40.44 1.90
C GLY A 62 4.37 -39.36 1.59
N VAL A 63 4.11 -38.42 2.50
CA VAL A 63 3.29 -37.23 2.25
C VAL A 63 4.17 -36.18 1.64
N GLY A 64 3.83 -35.68 0.44
CA GLY A 64 4.63 -34.74 -0.32
C GLY A 64 3.84 -33.61 -0.95
N PRO A 65 4.50 -32.78 -1.78
CA PRO A 65 3.91 -31.62 -2.42
C PRO A 65 2.61 -31.94 -3.18
N GLY A 66 1.63 -31.04 -3.08
CA GLY A 66 0.29 -31.19 -3.63
C GLY A 66 -0.72 -31.86 -2.68
N GLN A 67 -0.27 -32.50 -1.58
CA GLN A 67 -1.17 -33.10 -0.60
C GLN A 67 -1.97 -32.00 0.13
N ARG A 68 -3.29 -32.13 0.10
CA ARG A 68 -4.21 -31.26 0.87
C ARG A 68 -4.33 -31.76 2.30
N TYR A 69 -4.42 -30.83 3.24
CA TYR A 69 -4.56 -31.15 4.65
C TYR A 69 -5.27 -30.04 5.44
N GLY A 70 -5.73 -30.40 6.62
CA GLY A 70 -6.25 -29.49 7.64
C GLY A 70 -6.14 -30.14 9.01
N PHE A 71 -6.63 -29.45 10.03
CA PHE A 71 -6.60 -29.97 11.41
C PHE A 71 -8.00 -30.04 12.01
N ARG A 72 -8.20 -31.01 12.91
CA ARG A 72 -9.33 -31.04 13.85
C ARG A 72 -8.75 -30.97 15.25
N VAL A 73 -9.21 -29.99 16.04
CA VAL A 73 -8.69 -29.73 17.38
C VAL A 73 -9.76 -30.06 18.41
N HIS A 74 -9.44 -30.99 19.30
CA HIS A 74 -10.26 -31.35 20.45
C HIS A 74 -9.75 -30.57 21.68
N GLY A 75 -10.66 -29.92 22.38
CA GLY A 75 -10.37 -29.08 23.55
C GLY A 75 -11.64 -28.44 24.11
N PRO A 76 -11.53 -27.45 24.99
CA PRO A 76 -12.71 -26.86 25.63
C PRO A 76 -13.59 -26.07 24.65
N TRP A 77 -14.89 -26.30 24.71
CA TRP A 77 -15.91 -25.46 24.12
C TRP A 77 -16.63 -24.67 25.23
N GLN A 78 -16.09 -23.51 25.55
CA GLN A 78 -16.59 -22.59 26.57
C GLN A 78 -16.49 -21.14 26.05
N PRO A 79 -17.35 -20.72 25.10
CA PRO A 79 -17.24 -19.40 24.45
C PRO A 79 -17.20 -18.22 25.41
N SER A 80 -17.96 -18.30 26.53
CA SER A 80 -17.95 -17.25 27.58
C SER A 80 -16.61 -17.11 28.31
N LEU A 81 -15.73 -18.10 28.21
CA LEU A 81 -14.37 -18.09 28.72
C LEU A 81 -13.32 -17.95 27.61
N GLY A 82 -13.75 -17.69 26.38
CA GLY A 82 -12.87 -17.48 25.23
C GLY A 82 -12.43 -18.76 24.52
N HIS A 83 -12.92 -19.96 24.89
CA HIS A 83 -12.53 -21.23 24.31
C HIS A 83 -13.55 -21.72 23.28
N ARG A 84 -13.08 -22.07 22.07
CA ARG A 84 -13.93 -22.40 20.92
C ARG A 84 -13.43 -23.60 20.11
N CYS A 85 -12.77 -24.60 20.76
CA CYS A 85 -12.35 -25.82 20.11
C CYS A 85 -13.59 -26.68 19.77
N ASP A 86 -13.75 -27.00 18.49
CA ASP A 86 -14.84 -27.84 17.99
C ASP A 86 -14.27 -28.83 16.97
N PRO A 87 -14.15 -30.13 17.31
CA PRO A 87 -13.57 -31.13 16.42
C PRO A 87 -14.40 -31.41 15.15
N ALA A 88 -15.64 -30.90 15.08
CA ALA A 88 -16.41 -30.89 13.85
C ALA A 88 -15.88 -29.92 12.79
N LYS A 89 -15.07 -28.92 13.19
CA LYS A 89 -14.45 -27.98 12.25
C LYS A 89 -13.17 -28.54 11.65
N LEU A 90 -13.08 -28.54 10.33
CA LEU A 90 -11.84 -28.79 9.61
C LEU A 90 -11.13 -27.43 9.41
N LEU A 91 -10.01 -27.26 10.09
CA LEU A 91 -9.34 -25.98 10.26
C LEU A 91 -8.13 -25.84 9.33
N LEU A 92 -7.99 -24.68 8.71
CA LEU A 92 -6.81 -24.31 7.95
C LEU A 92 -5.61 -24.13 8.90
N ASP A 93 -4.45 -24.63 8.49
CA ASP A 93 -3.18 -24.38 9.17
C ASP A 93 -2.80 -22.89 9.07
N PRO A 94 -2.57 -22.19 10.19
CA PRO A 94 -2.09 -20.80 10.18
C PRO A 94 -0.77 -20.58 9.41
N TYR A 95 0.04 -21.64 9.26
CA TYR A 95 1.32 -21.63 8.54
C TYR A 95 1.25 -22.25 7.14
N ALA A 96 0.05 -22.50 6.60
CA ALA A 96 -0.09 -23.04 5.25
C ALA A 96 0.53 -22.11 4.20
N LYS A 97 1.49 -22.62 3.42
CA LYS A 97 2.20 -21.87 2.35
C LYS A 97 1.45 -21.84 1.02
N ALA A 98 0.46 -22.72 0.87
CA ALA A 98 -0.49 -22.72 -0.24
C ALA A 98 -1.84 -23.20 0.27
N VAL A 99 -2.90 -22.70 -0.35
CA VAL A 99 -4.29 -23.00 0.01
C VAL A 99 -5.05 -23.44 -1.24
N ASP A 100 -5.82 -24.53 -1.10
CA ASP A 100 -6.72 -25.05 -2.13
C ASP A 100 -8.17 -24.93 -1.68
N GLY A 101 -9.05 -24.59 -2.62
CA GLY A 101 -10.46 -24.36 -2.38
C GLY A 101 -10.79 -22.94 -1.90
N GLU A 102 -12.07 -22.74 -1.71
CA GLU A 102 -12.66 -21.48 -1.23
C GLU A 102 -13.64 -21.78 -0.09
N MET A 103 -13.89 -20.78 0.74
CA MET A 103 -14.97 -20.83 1.72
C MET A 103 -16.29 -20.47 1.03
N ASP A 104 -17.31 -21.31 1.18
CA ASP A 104 -18.69 -20.91 0.89
C ASP A 104 -19.42 -20.45 2.18
N ASN A 105 -20.49 -19.65 2.04
CA ASN A 105 -21.25 -19.18 3.19
C ASN A 105 -22.20 -20.26 3.75
N HIS A 106 -21.63 -21.39 4.20
CA HIS A 106 -22.42 -22.51 4.68
C HIS A 106 -22.65 -22.45 6.21
N PRO A 107 -23.86 -22.76 6.70
CA PRO A 107 -24.16 -22.72 8.14
C PRO A 107 -23.24 -23.57 9.03
N SER A 108 -22.65 -24.65 8.51
CA SER A 108 -21.75 -25.51 9.28
C SER A 108 -20.48 -24.80 9.76
N LEU A 109 -20.09 -23.70 9.12
CA LEU A 109 -18.93 -22.89 9.55
C LEU A 109 -19.20 -22.11 10.84
N HIS A 110 -20.49 -21.87 11.14
CA HIS A 110 -20.94 -21.05 12.26
C HIS A 110 -21.61 -21.88 13.38
N THR A 111 -22.19 -23.04 13.03
CA THR A 111 -22.96 -23.87 13.96
C THR A 111 -22.04 -24.85 14.69
N PRO A 112 -22.02 -24.85 16.04
CA PRO A 112 -21.28 -25.86 16.80
C PRO A 112 -21.67 -27.30 16.43
N GLU A 113 -20.71 -28.22 16.52
CA GLU A 113 -20.85 -29.64 16.24
C GLU A 113 -21.26 -30.01 14.80
N ALA A 114 -21.43 -29.02 13.92
CA ALA A 114 -21.69 -29.24 12.50
C ALA A 114 -20.37 -29.41 11.72
N ASP A 115 -20.25 -30.48 10.94
CA ASP A 115 -19.04 -30.73 10.14
C ASP A 115 -18.87 -29.66 9.05
N SER A 116 -17.73 -28.97 9.09
CA SER A 116 -17.39 -27.93 8.12
C SER A 116 -16.62 -28.47 6.90
N ALA A 117 -16.28 -29.74 6.86
CA ALA A 117 -15.57 -30.32 5.73
C ALA A 117 -16.34 -30.17 4.42
N GLY A 118 -15.66 -29.75 3.37
CA GLY A 118 -16.27 -29.43 2.07
C GLY A 118 -16.74 -27.99 1.90
N HIS A 119 -16.75 -27.20 2.98
CA HIS A 119 -17.18 -25.79 2.98
C HIS A 119 -16.04 -24.82 3.38
N THR A 120 -14.84 -25.36 3.61
CA THR A 120 -13.66 -24.63 4.04
C THR A 120 -12.47 -24.87 3.12
N MET A 121 -11.48 -24.03 3.24
CA MET A 121 -10.20 -24.14 2.52
C MET A 121 -9.29 -25.16 3.20
N LEU A 122 -8.36 -25.71 2.42
CA LEU A 122 -7.36 -26.67 2.88
C LEU A 122 -5.96 -26.15 2.64
N GLY A 123 -5.06 -26.40 3.59
CA GLY A 123 -3.64 -26.23 3.39
C GLY A 123 -3.11 -27.22 2.35
N VAL A 124 -2.06 -26.85 1.66
CA VAL A 124 -1.37 -27.70 0.68
C VAL A 124 0.10 -27.80 1.04
N VAL A 125 0.63 -29.01 1.09
CA VAL A 125 2.07 -29.23 1.23
C VAL A 125 2.78 -28.72 -0.01
N THR A 126 3.80 -27.90 0.17
CA THR A 126 4.55 -27.26 -0.94
C THR A 126 5.98 -27.80 -1.02
N ASP A 127 6.53 -27.83 -2.24
CA ASP A 127 7.97 -27.96 -2.44
C ASP A 127 8.60 -26.55 -2.27
N PRO A 128 9.57 -26.37 -1.36
CA PRO A 128 10.24 -25.11 -1.18
C PRO A 128 11.18 -24.75 -2.35
N ALA A 129 11.54 -25.74 -3.18
CA ALA A 129 12.50 -25.53 -4.26
C ALA A 129 11.96 -24.59 -5.34
N PHE A 130 12.77 -23.60 -5.67
CA PHE A 130 12.53 -22.69 -6.80
C PHE A 130 13.88 -22.19 -7.32
N ASP A 131 14.02 -22.14 -8.65
CA ASP A 131 15.25 -21.65 -9.29
C ASP A 131 15.19 -20.11 -9.41
N TRP A 132 15.76 -19.43 -8.43
CA TRP A 132 15.95 -18.00 -8.46
C TRP A 132 17.03 -17.53 -9.44
N GLY A 133 17.96 -18.44 -9.85
CA GLY A 133 19.09 -18.08 -10.72
C GLY A 133 19.91 -16.92 -10.14
N ASP A 134 20.11 -15.86 -10.93
CA ASP A 134 20.86 -14.67 -10.55
C ASP A 134 19.97 -13.55 -9.98
N ASP A 135 18.76 -13.87 -9.48
CA ASP A 135 17.86 -12.86 -8.92
C ASP A 135 18.54 -12.04 -7.82
N GLN A 136 18.38 -10.73 -7.91
CA GLN A 136 18.85 -9.78 -6.91
C GLN A 136 17.81 -8.70 -6.67
N PRO A 137 17.43 -8.43 -5.42
CA PRO A 137 16.60 -7.30 -5.08
C PRO A 137 17.16 -5.99 -5.65
N PRO A 138 16.35 -5.12 -6.27
CA PRO A 138 16.84 -3.85 -6.84
C PRO A 138 17.44 -2.89 -5.82
N ARG A 139 17.01 -2.94 -4.56
CA ARG A 139 17.52 -2.15 -3.42
C ARG A 139 17.60 -0.66 -3.70
N ARG A 140 16.53 -0.10 -4.25
CA ARG A 140 16.43 1.34 -4.53
C ARG A 140 16.46 2.14 -3.24
N PHE A 141 17.18 3.26 -3.23
CA PHE A 141 17.07 4.21 -2.12
C PHE A 141 15.65 4.75 -2.02
N TYR A 142 15.17 4.94 -0.81
CA TYR A 142 13.81 5.50 -0.58
C TYR A 142 13.57 6.83 -1.32
N ALA A 143 14.57 7.73 -1.35
CA ALA A 143 14.44 9.00 -2.05
C ALA A 143 14.26 8.85 -3.57
N ASP A 144 14.73 7.74 -4.15
CA ASP A 144 14.66 7.45 -5.58
C ASP A 144 13.41 6.62 -5.93
N SER A 145 12.58 6.28 -4.93
CA SER A 145 11.40 5.45 -5.13
C SER A 145 10.22 6.27 -5.67
N VAL A 146 9.52 5.68 -6.63
CA VAL A 146 8.18 6.04 -7.08
C VAL A 146 7.34 4.77 -6.94
N ILE A 147 6.39 4.78 -6.01
CA ILE A 147 5.56 3.62 -5.69
C ILE A 147 4.30 3.65 -6.58
N TYR A 148 3.90 2.49 -7.05
CA TYR A 148 2.65 2.28 -7.78
C TYR A 148 1.82 1.25 -7.03
N GLU A 149 0.77 1.70 -6.36
CA GLU A 149 -0.19 0.84 -5.69
C GLU A 149 -1.04 0.14 -6.73
N ALA A 150 -1.08 -1.19 -6.73
CA ALA A 150 -1.72 -1.97 -7.77
C ALA A 150 -2.49 -3.18 -7.24
N HIS A 151 -3.65 -3.44 -7.84
CA HIS A 151 -4.40 -4.66 -7.63
C HIS A 151 -4.04 -5.69 -8.69
N VAL A 152 -3.65 -6.91 -8.29
CA VAL A 152 -3.20 -7.98 -9.22
C VAL A 152 -4.21 -8.22 -10.33
N ARG A 153 -5.51 -8.35 -9.97
CA ARG A 153 -6.56 -8.59 -10.96
C ARG A 153 -6.91 -7.33 -11.74
N GLY A 154 -7.17 -6.22 -11.06
CA GLY A 154 -7.67 -4.99 -11.68
C GLY A 154 -6.71 -4.36 -12.68
N LEU A 155 -5.41 -4.52 -12.49
CA LEU A 155 -4.39 -3.97 -13.40
C LEU A 155 -4.40 -4.67 -14.76
N THR A 156 -4.65 -5.98 -14.81
CA THR A 156 -4.42 -6.75 -16.04
C THR A 156 -5.68 -7.39 -16.64
N ARG A 157 -6.83 -7.32 -15.94
CA ARG A 157 -8.03 -8.07 -16.32
C ARG A 157 -8.55 -7.79 -17.72
N THR A 158 -8.42 -6.55 -18.18
CA THR A 158 -8.88 -6.08 -19.50
C THR A 158 -7.71 -5.78 -20.45
N HIS A 159 -6.45 -6.03 -20.01
CA HIS A 159 -5.28 -5.66 -20.82
C HIS A 159 -5.23 -6.40 -22.16
N PRO A 160 -5.22 -5.69 -23.31
CA PRO A 160 -5.37 -6.31 -24.62
C PRO A 160 -4.19 -7.23 -24.98
N ASP A 161 -2.97 -6.85 -24.60
CA ASP A 161 -1.74 -7.57 -24.96
C ASP A 161 -1.39 -8.71 -23.99
N VAL A 162 -2.12 -8.85 -22.87
CA VAL A 162 -1.97 -9.99 -21.95
C VAL A 162 -2.87 -11.13 -22.45
N PRO A 163 -2.35 -12.37 -22.61
CA PRO A 163 -3.18 -13.52 -22.97
C PRO A 163 -4.37 -13.68 -22.02
N PRO A 164 -5.57 -13.97 -22.53
CA PRO A 164 -6.80 -14.02 -21.72
C PRO A 164 -6.70 -14.93 -20.49
N GLU A 165 -6.00 -16.06 -20.60
CA GLU A 165 -5.78 -17.03 -19.52
C GLU A 165 -4.84 -16.54 -18.41
N LEU A 166 -4.04 -15.50 -18.67
CA LEU A 166 -3.13 -14.90 -17.70
C LEU A 166 -3.70 -13.62 -17.06
N ARG A 167 -4.77 -13.06 -17.63
CA ARG A 167 -5.35 -11.81 -17.15
C ARG A 167 -5.88 -11.93 -15.73
N GLY A 168 -5.53 -10.99 -14.88
CA GLY A 168 -5.96 -10.95 -13.48
C GLY A 168 -5.19 -11.90 -12.58
N THR A 169 -4.01 -12.37 -12.99
CA THR A 169 -3.19 -13.32 -12.24
C THR A 169 -1.76 -12.80 -12.03
N TYR A 170 -0.98 -13.49 -11.17
CA TYR A 170 0.45 -13.20 -10.98
C TYR A 170 1.24 -13.30 -12.29
N ALA A 171 0.94 -14.30 -13.12
CA ALA A 171 1.57 -14.45 -14.43
C ALA A 171 1.20 -13.30 -15.38
N GLY A 172 -0.02 -12.78 -15.28
CA GLY A 172 -0.46 -11.60 -16.03
C GLY A 172 0.29 -10.34 -15.60
N LEU A 173 0.53 -10.16 -14.31
CA LEU A 173 1.31 -9.04 -13.78
C LEU A 173 2.79 -9.11 -14.23
N ALA A 174 3.34 -10.33 -14.36
CA ALA A 174 4.68 -10.58 -14.86
C ALA A 174 4.81 -10.47 -16.38
N HIS A 175 3.71 -10.22 -17.10
CA HIS A 175 3.73 -10.15 -18.57
C HIS A 175 4.53 -8.92 -19.05
N PRO A 176 5.36 -9.05 -20.10
CA PRO A 176 6.21 -7.95 -20.59
C PRO A 176 5.44 -6.65 -20.85
N ALA A 177 4.23 -6.70 -21.41
CA ALA A 177 3.44 -5.50 -21.69
C ALA A 177 3.11 -4.69 -20.42
N VAL A 178 2.87 -5.36 -19.28
CA VAL A 178 2.61 -4.71 -17.99
C VAL A 178 3.90 -4.14 -17.40
N ILE A 179 4.99 -4.91 -17.45
CA ILE A 179 6.32 -4.48 -17.00
C ILE A 179 6.78 -3.27 -17.82
N ASP A 180 6.59 -3.29 -19.14
CA ASP A 180 6.94 -2.17 -20.03
C ASP A 180 6.12 -0.92 -19.72
N HIS A 181 4.83 -1.05 -19.38
CA HIS A 181 4.02 0.08 -18.92
C HIS A 181 4.62 0.70 -17.68
N LEU A 182 4.84 -0.09 -16.62
CA LEU A 182 5.37 0.38 -15.33
C LEU A 182 6.77 1.02 -15.46
N THR A 183 7.66 0.37 -16.19
CA THR A 183 9.03 0.86 -16.36
C THR A 183 9.10 2.09 -17.26
N SER A 184 8.29 2.14 -18.34
CA SER A 184 8.22 3.31 -19.20
C SER A 184 7.61 4.53 -18.49
N LEU A 185 6.69 4.30 -17.56
CA LEU A 185 6.14 5.36 -16.69
C LEU A 185 7.20 5.91 -15.74
N GLY A 186 8.22 5.10 -15.39
CA GLY A 186 9.27 5.45 -14.46
C GLY A 186 9.00 4.98 -13.01
N VAL A 187 8.06 4.08 -12.82
CA VAL A 187 7.80 3.40 -11.53
C VAL A 187 9.03 2.59 -11.12
N THR A 188 9.31 2.54 -9.84
CA THR A 188 10.46 1.81 -9.27
C THR A 188 10.06 0.72 -8.30
N ALA A 189 8.83 0.77 -7.78
CA ALA A 189 8.30 -0.22 -6.85
C ALA A 189 6.80 -0.40 -7.10
N VAL A 190 6.34 -1.64 -7.11
CA VAL A 190 4.92 -1.98 -7.14
C VAL A 190 4.50 -2.38 -5.73
N GLU A 191 3.52 -1.67 -5.16
CA GLU A 191 2.87 -2.01 -3.91
C GLU A 191 1.59 -2.77 -4.23
N LEU A 192 1.61 -4.08 -4.00
CA LEU A 192 0.48 -4.93 -4.30
C LEU A 192 -0.54 -4.89 -3.15
N MET A 193 -1.77 -4.52 -3.46
CA MET A 193 -2.92 -4.72 -2.57
C MET A 193 -2.95 -6.18 -2.10
N PRO A 194 -3.67 -6.54 -1.02
CA PRO A 194 -3.48 -7.81 -0.33
C PRO A 194 -3.40 -9.02 -1.25
N VAL A 195 -2.29 -9.75 -1.16
CA VAL A 195 -2.02 -11.00 -1.87
C VAL A 195 -1.89 -12.19 -0.93
N HIS A 196 -1.94 -12.00 0.39
CA HIS A 196 -2.11 -13.10 1.31
C HIS A 196 -3.47 -13.75 1.08
N GLN A 197 -3.59 -15.05 1.31
CA GLN A 197 -4.86 -15.75 1.14
C GLN A 197 -5.96 -15.08 1.98
N PHE A 198 -6.95 -14.53 1.32
CA PHE A 198 -8.12 -13.91 1.94
C PHE A 198 -9.40 -14.68 1.61
N VAL A 199 -10.49 -14.32 2.27
CA VAL A 199 -11.79 -14.99 2.22
C VAL A 199 -12.81 -14.07 1.57
N GLN A 200 -13.72 -14.66 0.80
CA GLN A 200 -14.92 -13.97 0.33
C GLN A 200 -15.92 -13.87 1.50
N ASP A 201 -16.32 -12.65 1.82
CA ASP A 201 -17.27 -12.41 2.91
C ASP A 201 -18.64 -13.06 2.62
N GLY A 202 -19.20 -13.79 3.58
CA GLY A 202 -20.49 -14.44 3.41
C GLY A 202 -21.61 -13.47 3.02
N VAL A 203 -21.61 -12.27 3.59
CA VAL A 203 -22.59 -11.21 3.26
C VAL A 203 -22.46 -10.75 1.80
N LEU A 204 -21.23 -10.69 1.27
CA LEU A 204 -21.00 -10.35 -0.14
C LEU A 204 -21.45 -11.48 -1.06
N GLN A 205 -21.14 -12.74 -0.69
CA GLN A 205 -21.59 -13.91 -1.45
C GLN A 205 -23.12 -13.93 -1.55
N ASP A 206 -23.83 -13.67 -0.45
CA ASP A 206 -25.31 -13.62 -0.42
C ASP A 206 -25.88 -12.51 -1.31
N ARG A 207 -25.12 -11.44 -1.55
CA ARG A 207 -25.47 -10.32 -2.45
C ARG A 207 -25.01 -10.53 -3.89
N GLY A 208 -24.27 -11.60 -4.19
CA GLY A 208 -23.64 -11.82 -5.49
C GLY A 208 -22.47 -10.88 -5.79
N LEU A 209 -21.86 -10.34 -4.74
CA LEU A 209 -20.65 -9.50 -4.78
C LEU A 209 -19.43 -10.32 -4.36
N ALA A 210 -18.24 -9.77 -4.58
CA ALA A 210 -16.98 -10.40 -4.22
C ALA A 210 -16.07 -9.41 -3.48
N ASN A 211 -15.34 -9.86 -2.47
CA ASN A 211 -14.29 -9.06 -1.86
C ASN A 211 -13.15 -8.85 -2.88
N TYR A 212 -13.10 -7.66 -3.46
CA TYR A 212 -12.12 -7.30 -4.47
C TYR A 212 -10.80 -6.84 -3.86
N TRP A 213 -10.82 -6.02 -2.80
CA TRP A 213 -9.59 -5.49 -2.23
C TRP A 213 -8.74 -6.53 -1.51
N GLY A 214 -9.37 -7.50 -0.83
CA GLY A 214 -8.66 -8.57 -0.14
C GLY A 214 -8.29 -8.30 1.32
N TYR A 215 -8.82 -7.25 1.96
CA TYR A 215 -8.58 -6.96 3.39
C TYR A 215 -9.37 -7.88 4.33
N ASN A 216 -9.36 -9.17 4.04
CA ASN A 216 -10.05 -10.20 4.82
C ASN A 216 -9.18 -11.47 4.90
N THR A 217 -7.95 -11.31 5.37
CA THR A 217 -6.89 -12.32 5.35
C THR A 217 -7.17 -13.46 6.33
N ILE A 218 -6.80 -14.68 5.91
CA ILE A 218 -6.81 -15.89 6.75
C ILE A 218 -5.50 -16.66 6.70
N GLY A 219 -4.76 -16.61 5.58
CA GLY A 219 -3.51 -17.35 5.38
C GLY A 219 -2.33 -16.43 5.18
N PHE A 220 -1.55 -16.15 6.22
CA PHE A 220 -0.46 -15.18 6.21
C PHE A 220 0.79 -15.62 5.42
N PHE A 221 0.90 -16.91 5.05
CA PHE A 221 2.04 -17.44 4.29
C PHE A 221 1.69 -17.81 2.85
N ALA A 222 0.42 -17.85 2.50
CA ALA A 222 -0.03 -18.34 1.21
C ALA A 222 -0.36 -17.18 0.26
N PRO A 223 0.16 -17.18 -0.99
CA PRO A 223 -0.37 -16.34 -2.04
C PRO A 223 -1.84 -16.66 -2.31
N HIS A 224 -2.66 -15.64 -2.49
CA HIS A 224 -4.09 -15.79 -2.76
C HIS A 224 -4.31 -16.67 -4.01
N ASN A 225 -5.01 -17.77 -3.83
CA ASN A 225 -5.13 -18.83 -4.82
C ASN A 225 -5.90 -18.41 -6.09
N ALA A 226 -6.87 -17.49 -5.98
CA ALA A 226 -7.63 -16.98 -7.11
C ALA A 226 -6.84 -16.06 -8.06
N TYR A 227 -5.60 -15.70 -7.71
CA TYR A 227 -4.67 -14.96 -8.57
C TYR A 227 -3.67 -15.88 -9.29
N ALA A 228 -3.81 -17.18 -9.17
CA ALA A 228 -2.97 -18.14 -9.88
C ALA A 228 -3.59 -18.55 -11.23
N ALA A 229 -2.79 -18.56 -12.28
CA ALA A 229 -3.21 -19.03 -13.61
C ALA A 229 -3.07 -20.54 -13.77
N HIS A 230 -2.14 -21.18 -13.04
CA HIS A 230 -1.70 -22.54 -13.33
C HIS A 230 -2.11 -23.59 -12.28
N GLY A 231 -2.95 -23.21 -11.31
CA GLY A 231 -3.50 -24.12 -10.30
C GLY A 231 -3.19 -23.73 -8.86
N THR A 232 -3.76 -24.51 -7.93
CA THR A 232 -3.82 -24.19 -6.48
C THR A 232 -3.18 -25.26 -5.58
N ARG A 233 -2.42 -26.21 -6.16
CA ARG A 233 -1.74 -27.29 -5.44
C ARG A 233 -0.25 -27.02 -5.21
N GLY A 234 0.10 -25.75 -4.96
CA GLY A 234 1.46 -25.25 -4.81
C GLY A 234 1.94 -24.41 -6.00
N GLN A 235 1.26 -24.47 -7.15
CA GLN A 235 1.61 -23.72 -8.36
C GLN A 235 1.53 -22.20 -8.12
N GLN A 236 0.58 -21.73 -7.29
CA GLN A 236 0.45 -20.31 -6.92
C GLN A 236 1.72 -19.76 -6.26
N VAL A 237 2.44 -20.57 -5.49
CA VAL A 237 3.70 -20.16 -4.87
C VAL A 237 4.79 -19.99 -5.92
N THR A 238 4.91 -20.94 -6.83
CA THR A 238 5.87 -20.89 -7.95
C THR A 238 5.58 -19.72 -8.88
N GLU A 239 4.30 -19.49 -9.18
CA GLU A 239 3.87 -18.38 -10.06
C GLU A 239 4.14 -17.02 -9.41
N PHE A 240 3.89 -16.87 -8.12
CA PHE A 240 4.24 -15.64 -7.39
C PHE A 240 5.75 -15.39 -7.39
N LYS A 241 6.57 -16.41 -7.08
CA LYS A 241 8.03 -16.31 -7.15
C LYS A 241 8.52 -15.91 -8.55
N ALA A 242 7.93 -16.50 -9.60
CA ALA A 242 8.25 -16.14 -10.98
C ALA A 242 7.88 -14.69 -11.32
N MET A 243 6.76 -14.19 -10.80
CA MET A 243 6.37 -12.78 -10.93
C MET A 243 7.42 -11.86 -10.28
N VAL A 244 7.80 -12.12 -9.03
CA VAL A 244 8.81 -11.30 -8.33
C VAL A 244 10.13 -11.30 -9.09
N LYS A 245 10.59 -12.48 -9.54
CA LYS A 245 11.81 -12.60 -10.35
C LYS A 245 11.75 -11.77 -11.65
N ALA A 246 10.60 -11.74 -12.33
CA ALA A 246 10.41 -10.96 -13.56
C ALA A 246 10.42 -9.45 -13.28
N LEU A 247 9.78 -9.01 -12.20
CA LEU A 247 9.77 -7.60 -11.77
C LEU A 247 11.17 -7.13 -11.35
N HIS A 248 11.92 -7.94 -10.58
CA HIS A 248 13.32 -7.66 -10.22
C HIS A 248 14.21 -7.53 -11.45
N ALA A 249 14.07 -8.42 -12.43
CA ALA A 249 14.83 -8.36 -13.68
C ALA A 249 14.60 -7.05 -14.43
N ALA A 250 13.42 -6.43 -14.27
CA ALA A 250 13.10 -5.12 -14.81
C ALA A 250 13.50 -3.94 -13.89
N GLY A 251 14.08 -4.23 -12.73
CA GLY A 251 14.50 -3.22 -11.74
C GLY A 251 13.36 -2.65 -10.90
N LEU A 252 12.22 -3.36 -10.83
CA LEU A 252 11.06 -3.03 -10.01
C LEU A 252 11.11 -3.79 -8.68
N GLU A 253 10.96 -3.08 -7.57
CA GLU A 253 10.76 -3.66 -6.23
C GLU A 253 9.31 -4.10 -6.05
N VAL A 254 9.09 -5.11 -5.21
CA VAL A 254 7.76 -5.61 -4.84
C VAL A 254 7.51 -5.35 -3.37
N ILE A 255 6.48 -4.57 -3.07
CA ILE A 255 6.01 -4.26 -1.72
C ILE A 255 4.65 -4.94 -1.55
N LEU A 256 4.42 -5.59 -0.42
CA LEU A 256 3.13 -6.21 -0.13
C LEU A 256 2.33 -5.38 0.86
N ASP A 257 1.08 -5.15 0.56
CA ASP A 257 0.10 -4.70 1.54
C ASP A 257 -0.35 -5.89 2.39
N VAL A 258 -0.09 -5.81 3.70
CA VAL A 258 -0.27 -6.93 4.63
C VAL A 258 -1.21 -6.59 5.77
N VAL A 259 -2.12 -7.50 6.04
CA VAL A 259 -3.18 -7.35 7.04
C VAL A 259 -2.92 -8.33 8.18
N TYR A 260 -2.15 -7.89 9.19
CA TYR A 260 -1.88 -8.69 10.39
C TYR A 260 -2.69 -8.25 11.62
N ASN A 261 -3.49 -7.20 11.47
CA ASN A 261 -4.23 -6.61 12.59
C ASN A 261 -5.51 -7.40 12.93
N HIS A 262 -6.12 -8.08 11.97
CA HIS A 262 -7.32 -8.89 12.10
C HIS A 262 -7.31 -10.09 11.17
N THR A 263 -8.34 -10.94 11.25
CA THR A 263 -8.55 -12.08 10.37
C THR A 263 -9.98 -12.15 9.82
N ALA A 264 -10.16 -12.94 8.78
CA ALA A 264 -11.45 -13.22 8.13
C ALA A 264 -12.49 -13.91 9.03
N GLU A 265 -12.14 -14.33 10.23
CA GLU A 265 -13.08 -14.99 11.14
C GLU A 265 -14.08 -14.01 11.78
N GLY A 266 -13.91 -12.68 11.61
CA GLY A 266 -14.84 -11.65 12.06
C GLY A 266 -15.09 -11.66 13.57
N ASN A 267 -16.28 -11.20 14.01
CA ASN A 267 -16.67 -11.20 15.42
C ASN A 267 -17.07 -12.59 15.93
N GLU A 268 -17.63 -12.68 17.14
CA GLU A 268 -18.03 -13.94 17.80
C GLU A 268 -19.07 -14.76 17.02
N ARG A 269 -19.71 -14.18 16.00
CA ARG A 269 -20.70 -14.83 15.12
C ARG A 269 -20.11 -15.24 13.76
N GLY A 270 -18.88 -14.83 13.50
CA GLY A 270 -18.19 -15.16 12.24
C GLY A 270 -17.86 -16.65 12.10
N PRO A 271 -17.37 -17.07 10.95
CA PRO A 271 -17.04 -18.46 10.66
C PRO A 271 -15.85 -18.95 11.49
N THR A 272 -15.78 -20.25 11.75
CA THR A 272 -14.61 -20.92 12.34
C THR A 272 -13.81 -21.58 11.25
N LEU A 273 -12.66 -21.00 10.90
CA LEU A 273 -11.86 -21.40 9.73
C LEU A 273 -10.46 -21.88 10.09
N SER A 274 -9.84 -21.30 11.12
CA SER A 274 -8.46 -21.53 11.50
C SER A 274 -8.23 -21.18 12.99
N PHE A 275 -7.73 -20.00 13.29
CA PHE A 275 -7.27 -19.51 14.60
C PHE A 275 -8.27 -19.72 15.73
N ARG A 276 -9.54 -19.40 15.47
CA ARG A 276 -10.64 -19.50 16.43
C ARG A 276 -10.84 -20.91 16.93
N GLY A 277 -10.82 -21.88 16.02
CA GLY A 277 -11.00 -23.29 16.35
C GLY A 277 -9.75 -23.97 16.91
N ILE A 278 -8.57 -23.40 16.64
CA ILE A 278 -7.28 -23.92 17.10
C ILE A 278 -7.01 -23.46 18.53
N ASP A 279 -7.02 -22.14 18.79
CA ASP A 279 -6.82 -21.56 20.13
C ASP A 279 -7.29 -20.09 20.16
N ASN A 280 -8.59 -19.90 20.34
CA ASN A 280 -9.20 -18.60 20.23
C ASN A 280 -8.57 -17.52 21.15
N ALA A 281 -8.33 -17.86 22.42
CA ALA A 281 -7.87 -16.92 23.44
C ALA A 281 -6.38 -16.55 23.28
N SER A 282 -5.57 -17.41 22.64
CA SER A 282 -4.17 -17.13 22.36
C SER A 282 -3.98 -16.25 21.11
N TYR A 283 -4.85 -16.41 20.10
CA TYR A 283 -4.74 -15.66 18.86
C TYR A 283 -5.49 -14.31 18.90
N TYR A 284 -6.67 -14.23 19.53
CA TYR A 284 -7.50 -13.05 19.49
C TYR A 284 -7.48 -12.24 20.79
N ARG A 285 -7.54 -10.94 20.66
CA ARG A 285 -7.73 -10.04 21.77
C ARG A 285 -9.19 -10.06 22.20
N LEU A 286 -9.45 -10.56 23.40
CA LEU A 286 -10.78 -10.65 23.99
C LEU A 286 -11.06 -9.42 24.86
N VAL A 287 -12.36 -9.11 25.06
CA VAL A 287 -12.79 -8.02 25.92
C VAL A 287 -12.54 -8.40 27.38
N ASP A 288 -11.87 -7.54 28.14
CA ASP A 288 -11.57 -7.77 29.56
C ASP A 288 -12.87 -7.91 30.36
N GLY A 289 -13.04 -9.07 31.03
CA GLY A 289 -14.22 -9.39 31.82
C GLY A 289 -15.42 -9.89 31.00
N ASP A 290 -15.32 -9.94 29.69
CA ASP A 290 -16.34 -10.51 28.77
C ASP A 290 -15.65 -11.27 27.63
N TRP A 291 -15.00 -12.36 27.98
CA TRP A 291 -14.16 -13.17 27.06
C TRP A 291 -14.94 -13.85 25.93
N GLY A 292 -16.24 -13.76 25.91
CA GLY A 292 -17.09 -14.22 24.81
C GLY A 292 -17.02 -13.34 23.57
N HIS A 293 -16.51 -12.08 23.72
CA HIS A 293 -16.45 -11.06 22.68
C HIS A 293 -15.01 -10.62 22.39
N TYR A 294 -14.80 -10.10 21.17
CA TYR A 294 -13.49 -9.62 20.74
C TYR A 294 -13.36 -8.10 20.95
N TYR A 295 -12.17 -7.67 21.38
CA TYR A 295 -11.78 -6.27 21.35
C TYR A 295 -11.41 -5.90 19.91
N ASP A 296 -12.09 -4.91 19.34
CA ASP A 296 -11.95 -4.54 17.94
C ASP A 296 -11.55 -3.07 17.82
N THR A 297 -10.40 -2.82 17.19
CA THR A 297 -9.93 -1.50 16.75
C THR A 297 -9.78 -1.41 15.24
N THR A 298 -10.28 -2.41 14.50
CA THR A 298 -10.12 -2.55 13.06
C THR A 298 -11.40 -2.24 12.30
N GLY A 299 -12.54 -2.33 12.96
CA GLY A 299 -13.86 -2.23 12.33
C GLY A 299 -14.34 -3.50 11.63
N THR A 300 -13.57 -4.60 11.73
CA THR A 300 -13.87 -5.88 11.05
C THR A 300 -14.42 -6.96 11.98
N GLY A 301 -14.42 -6.70 13.29
CA GLY A 301 -15.00 -7.56 14.30
C GLY A 301 -14.00 -8.27 15.21
N ASN A 302 -12.70 -8.26 14.90
CA ASN A 302 -11.66 -8.82 15.77
C ASN A 302 -10.33 -8.07 15.63
N SER A 303 -9.46 -8.25 16.61
CA SER A 303 -8.05 -7.87 16.55
C SER A 303 -7.19 -9.03 17.06
N LEU A 304 -6.03 -9.24 16.45
CA LEU A 304 -5.08 -10.23 16.94
C LEU A 304 -4.43 -9.79 18.27
N LEU A 305 -4.06 -10.77 19.11
CA LEU A 305 -3.45 -10.53 20.42
C LEU A 305 -1.95 -10.26 20.29
N MET A 306 -1.58 -9.02 20.00
CA MET A 306 -0.19 -8.60 19.73
C MET A 306 0.78 -8.72 20.92
N ARG A 307 0.32 -9.21 22.07
CA ARG A 307 1.16 -9.49 23.25
C ARG A 307 1.48 -10.97 23.41
N HIS A 308 0.77 -11.85 22.65
CA HIS A 308 0.99 -13.28 22.75
C HIS A 308 2.26 -13.68 21.99
N PRO A 309 3.20 -14.42 22.60
CA PRO A 309 4.47 -14.78 21.93
C PRO A 309 4.29 -15.50 20.61
N TYR A 310 3.33 -16.43 20.52
CA TYR A 310 3.09 -17.19 19.29
C TYR A 310 2.38 -16.37 18.19
N VAL A 311 1.62 -15.33 18.54
CA VAL A 311 1.09 -14.38 17.55
C VAL A 311 2.21 -13.53 16.97
N LEU A 312 3.09 -13.02 17.83
CA LEU A 312 4.28 -12.29 17.38
C LEU A 312 5.20 -13.17 16.55
N GLN A 313 5.41 -14.43 16.94
CA GLN A 313 6.17 -15.41 16.17
C GLN A 313 5.55 -15.65 14.80
N LEU A 314 4.24 -15.89 14.72
CA LEU A 314 3.50 -16.06 13.47
C LEU A 314 3.75 -14.91 12.49
N ILE A 315 3.64 -13.67 12.98
CA ILE A 315 3.85 -12.47 12.15
C ILE A 315 5.31 -12.35 11.71
N MET A 316 6.25 -12.53 12.63
CA MET A 316 7.69 -12.43 12.30
C MET A 316 8.15 -13.54 11.35
N ASP A 317 7.65 -14.76 11.51
CA ASP A 317 7.94 -15.88 10.62
C ASP A 317 7.33 -15.65 9.24
N SER A 318 6.11 -15.11 9.18
CA SER A 318 5.47 -14.72 7.91
C SER A 318 6.28 -13.64 7.18
N LEU A 319 6.65 -12.56 7.86
CA LEU A 319 7.46 -11.48 7.28
C LEU A 319 8.81 -11.99 6.77
N ARG A 320 9.51 -12.83 7.55
CA ARG A 320 10.77 -13.43 7.10
C ARG A 320 10.58 -14.34 5.89
N TYR A 321 9.53 -15.17 5.88
CA TYR A 321 9.20 -16.03 4.75
C TYR A 321 9.01 -15.23 3.46
N TRP A 322 8.22 -14.16 3.51
CA TRP A 322 8.01 -13.31 2.34
C TRP A 322 9.28 -12.62 1.85
N VAL A 323 10.20 -12.27 2.74
CA VAL A 323 11.50 -11.67 2.34
C VAL A 323 12.50 -12.73 1.86
N THR A 324 12.65 -13.85 2.58
CA THR A 324 13.74 -14.81 2.33
C THR A 324 13.41 -15.87 1.30
N GLU A 325 12.12 -16.26 1.22
CA GLU A 325 11.64 -17.31 0.32
C GLU A 325 10.91 -16.75 -0.91
N MET A 326 10.17 -15.67 -0.73
CA MET A 326 9.36 -15.06 -1.77
C MET A 326 10.02 -13.82 -2.40
N HIS A 327 11.16 -13.37 -1.83
CA HIS A 327 12.02 -12.27 -2.29
C HIS A 327 11.33 -10.91 -2.38
N VAL A 328 10.33 -10.61 -1.53
CA VAL A 328 9.71 -9.28 -1.53
C VAL A 328 10.62 -8.22 -0.89
N ASP A 329 10.50 -6.97 -1.33
CA ASP A 329 11.37 -5.85 -0.97
C ASP A 329 10.81 -4.96 0.15
N GLY A 330 9.59 -5.20 0.57
CA GLY A 330 8.98 -4.41 1.63
C GLY A 330 7.53 -4.76 1.92
N PHE A 331 6.98 -4.04 2.89
CA PHE A 331 5.62 -4.20 3.35
C PHE A 331 4.96 -2.85 3.63
N ARG A 332 3.69 -2.74 3.27
CA ARG A 332 2.76 -1.73 3.79
C ARG A 332 1.84 -2.44 4.79
N PHE A 333 1.81 -1.98 6.02
CA PHE A 333 1.02 -2.58 7.08
C PHE A 333 -0.32 -1.86 7.21
N ASP A 334 -1.39 -2.59 6.91
CA ASP A 334 -2.76 -2.16 7.09
C ASP A 334 -3.05 -1.88 8.57
N LEU A 335 -3.75 -0.77 8.86
CA LEU A 335 -4.09 -0.33 10.21
C LEU A 335 -2.95 -0.52 11.23
N ALA A 336 -1.76 -0.06 10.90
CA ALA A 336 -0.54 -0.35 11.66
C ALA A 336 -0.58 0.15 13.10
N ALA A 337 -1.44 1.13 13.43
CA ALA A 337 -1.65 1.57 14.79
C ALA A 337 -2.22 0.45 15.69
N THR A 338 -3.12 -0.40 15.17
CA THR A 338 -3.64 -1.58 15.88
C THR A 338 -2.54 -2.55 16.30
N LEU A 339 -1.54 -2.78 15.44
CA LEU A 339 -0.41 -3.68 15.73
C LEU A 339 0.49 -3.17 16.86
N ALA A 340 0.47 -1.87 17.11
CA ALA A 340 1.25 -1.21 18.15
C ALA A 340 0.51 -1.06 19.48
N ARG A 341 -0.76 -1.50 19.57
CA ARG A 341 -1.55 -1.42 20.80
C ARG A 341 -1.20 -2.57 21.74
N GLN A 342 -0.49 -2.26 22.84
CA GLN A 342 -0.23 -3.26 23.87
C GLN A 342 -1.42 -3.46 24.82
N PHE A 343 -2.02 -2.36 25.28
CA PHE A 343 -3.27 -2.38 26.05
C PHE A 343 -4.36 -1.63 25.28
N HIS A 344 -4.56 -0.35 25.52
CA HIS A 344 -5.53 0.48 24.82
C HIS A 344 -4.86 1.52 23.94
N GLU A 345 -3.72 2.04 24.37
CA GLU A 345 -2.96 3.09 23.70
C GLU A 345 -1.94 2.51 22.70
N VAL A 346 -1.67 3.28 21.66
CA VAL A 346 -0.59 2.98 20.69
C VAL A 346 0.76 3.25 21.37
N ASP A 347 1.62 2.24 21.43
CA ASP A 347 2.93 2.30 22.06
C ASP A 347 4.05 2.16 21.03
N ARG A 348 4.90 3.17 20.91
CA ARG A 348 6.09 3.16 20.03
C ARG A 348 7.15 2.15 20.43
N LEU A 349 7.13 1.68 21.66
CA LEU A 349 8.00 0.66 22.22
C LEU A 349 7.26 -0.67 22.38
N SER A 350 6.22 -0.89 21.60
CA SER A 350 5.52 -2.16 21.60
C SER A 350 6.44 -3.29 21.14
N ALA A 351 6.19 -4.50 21.64
CA ALA A 351 6.96 -5.68 21.25
C ALA A 351 7.00 -5.89 19.74
N PHE A 352 5.92 -5.54 19.02
CA PHE A 352 5.87 -5.60 17.57
C PHE A 352 6.94 -4.72 16.91
N PHE A 353 7.03 -3.44 17.30
CA PHE A 353 8.05 -2.54 16.76
C PHE A 353 9.47 -2.95 17.14
N ASP A 354 9.67 -3.38 18.40
CA ASP A 354 10.99 -3.80 18.85
C ASP A 354 11.50 -5.03 18.09
N LEU A 355 10.64 -6.02 17.86
CA LEU A 355 10.97 -7.21 17.08
C LEU A 355 11.31 -6.88 15.64
N ILE A 356 10.55 -6.02 14.98
CA ILE A 356 10.83 -5.59 13.60
C ILE A 356 12.14 -4.80 13.52
N GLN A 357 12.36 -3.85 14.42
CA GLN A 357 13.52 -2.98 14.37
C GLN A 357 14.85 -3.71 14.60
N GLN A 358 14.85 -4.74 15.46
CA GLN A 358 16.04 -5.51 15.76
C GLN A 358 16.27 -6.69 14.81
N ASP A 359 15.28 -7.09 14.02
CA ASP A 359 15.38 -8.24 13.12
C ASP A 359 16.34 -7.94 11.96
N PRO A 360 17.39 -8.77 11.74
CA PRO A 360 18.42 -8.50 10.74
C PRO A 360 17.94 -8.66 9.29
N VAL A 361 16.78 -9.25 9.08
CA VAL A 361 16.15 -9.41 7.75
C VAL A 361 15.12 -8.31 7.52
N ILE A 362 14.12 -8.21 8.39
CA ILE A 362 12.97 -7.33 8.22
C ILE A 362 13.35 -5.85 8.33
N SER A 363 14.29 -5.49 9.21
CA SER A 363 14.73 -4.09 9.34
C SER A 363 15.41 -3.52 8.10
N ARG A 364 15.72 -4.33 7.10
CA ARG A 364 16.45 -3.93 5.87
C ARG A 364 15.56 -3.72 4.65
N VAL A 365 14.31 -4.15 4.70
CA VAL A 365 13.34 -3.94 3.63
C VAL A 365 12.55 -2.67 3.85
N LYS A 366 11.75 -2.24 2.87
CA LYS A 366 10.89 -1.08 3.01
C LYS A 366 9.75 -1.37 3.98
N LEU A 367 9.60 -0.53 5.00
CA LEU A 367 8.56 -0.61 6.02
C LEU A 367 7.68 0.63 5.91
N ILE A 368 6.44 0.44 5.52
CA ILE A 368 5.45 1.51 5.33
C ILE A 368 4.27 1.21 6.25
N ALA A 369 3.84 2.21 7.00
CA ALA A 369 2.68 2.10 7.86
C ALA A 369 1.50 2.85 7.24
N GLU A 370 0.31 2.25 7.33
CA GLU A 370 -0.91 3.01 7.41
C GLU A 370 -1.04 3.48 8.87
N PRO A 371 -0.80 4.77 9.15
CA PRO A 371 -0.55 5.22 10.52
C PRO A 371 -1.83 5.60 11.26
N TRP A 372 -2.89 4.81 11.12
CA TRP A 372 -4.16 4.97 11.85
C TRP A 372 -4.85 3.63 12.11
N ASP A 373 -5.89 3.69 12.93
CA ASP A 373 -6.93 2.68 13.12
C ASP A 373 -8.23 3.36 13.57
N VAL A 374 -9.32 2.60 13.77
CA VAL A 374 -10.62 3.15 14.15
C VAL A 374 -10.80 3.33 15.67
N GLY A 375 -9.81 2.94 16.47
CA GLY A 375 -9.85 3.07 17.93
C GLY A 375 -9.55 4.50 18.40
N GLU A 376 -9.84 4.77 19.67
CA GLU A 376 -9.49 6.05 20.31
C GLU A 376 -7.98 6.31 20.21
N GLY A 377 -7.58 7.54 19.81
CA GLY A 377 -6.19 7.91 19.59
C GLY A 377 -5.52 7.17 18.43
N GLY A 378 -6.29 6.59 17.51
CA GLY A 378 -5.76 5.77 16.42
C GLY A 378 -4.97 6.53 15.36
N TYR A 379 -5.20 7.83 15.16
CA TYR A 379 -4.49 8.63 14.15
C TYR A 379 -3.07 9.00 14.61
N GLN A 380 -2.06 8.36 14.03
CA GLN A 380 -0.67 8.37 14.51
C GLN A 380 0.35 8.91 13.47
N VAL A 381 -0.09 9.68 12.48
CA VAL A 381 0.81 10.28 11.48
C VAL A 381 1.90 11.11 12.17
N GLY A 382 3.17 10.82 11.87
CA GLY A 382 4.36 11.42 12.50
C GLY A 382 4.87 10.67 13.73
N ASN A 383 4.18 9.64 14.18
CA ASN A 383 4.46 8.97 15.46
C ASN A 383 5.13 7.59 15.35
N PHE A 384 5.37 7.06 14.17
CA PHE A 384 6.05 5.77 13.98
C PHE A 384 7.56 5.83 14.23
N PRO A 385 8.20 4.67 14.50
CA PRO A 385 9.65 4.61 14.76
C PRO A 385 10.51 5.03 13.57
N PRO A 386 11.81 5.33 13.75
CA PRO A 386 12.67 5.93 12.73
C PRO A 386 12.87 5.13 11.43
N LEU A 387 12.73 3.79 11.45
CA LEU A 387 12.88 2.96 10.24
C LEU A 387 11.67 3.04 9.31
N TRP A 388 10.50 3.41 9.84
CA TRP A 388 9.24 3.40 9.13
C TRP A 388 9.04 4.63 8.24
N SER A 389 8.43 4.41 7.09
CA SER A 389 7.72 5.42 6.33
C SER A 389 6.22 5.31 6.64
N GLU A 390 5.48 6.36 6.37
CA GLU A 390 4.04 6.42 6.69
C GLU A 390 3.27 6.95 5.48
N TRP A 391 2.12 6.36 5.20
CA TRP A 391 1.14 7.02 4.35
C TRP A 391 0.74 8.35 4.98
N ASN A 392 1.02 9.45 4.30
CA ASN A 392 0.80 10.79 4.88
C ASN A 392 -0.58 11.32 4.52
N GLY A 393 -1.59 11.01 5.33
CA GLY A 393 -2.95 11.52 5.16
C GLY A 393 -3.04 13.04 5.21
N LYS A 394 -2.16 13.71 5.98
CA LYS A 394 -2.10 15.19 5.99
C LYS A 394 -1.60 15.76 4.68
N TYR A 395 -0.71 15.05 3.98
CA TYR A 395 -0.30 15.43 2.63
C TYR A 395 -1.48 15.38 1.68
N ARG A 396 -2.20 14.25 1.63
CA ARG A 396 -3.39 14.05 0.81
C ARG A 396 -4.39 15.19 1.02
N ASP A 397 -4.73 15.44 2.27
CA ASP A 397 -5.75 16.42 2.64
C ASP A 397 -5.35 17.86 2.27
N ALA A 398 -4.11 18.25 2.57
CA ALA A 398 -3.60 19.59 2.28
C ALA A 398 -3.51 19.88 0.77
N VAL A 399 -3.09 18.88 -0.03
CA VAL A 399 -3.00 19.03 -1.49
C VAL A 399 -4.39 19.10 -2.12
N ARG A 400 -5.35 18.30 -1.66
CA ARG A 400 -6.74 18.36 -2.11
C ARG A 400 -7.38 19.71 -1.77
N ASP A 401 -7.21 20.18 -0.54
CA ASP A 401 -7.75 21.46 -0.07
C ASP A 401 -7.17 22.66 -0.84
N PHE A 402 -5.86 22.65 -1.12
CA PHE A 402 -5.22 23.72 -1.88
C PHE A 402 -5.80 23.83 -3.32
N TRP A 403 -5.89 22.70 -4.03
CA TRP A 403 -6.35 22.72 -5.42
C TRP A 403 -7.86 22.92 -5.59
N ARG A 404 -8.67 22.60 -4.59
CA ARG A 404 -10.10 22.98 -4.60
C ARG A 404 -10.34 24.42 -4.14
N GLY A 405 -9.32 25.10 -3.56
CA GLY A 405 -9.35 26.51 -3.20
C GLY A 405 -9.93 26.81 -1.82
N GLU A 406 -9.72 25.88 -0.87
CA GLU A 406 -10.07 26.15 0.52
C GLU A 406 -9.24 27.28 1.13
N PRO A 407 -9.84 28.14 1.96
CA PRO A 407 -9.10 29.23 2.60
C PRO A 407 -8.12 28.71 3.66
N HIS A 408 -7.08 29.47 3.97
CA HIS A 408 -6.07 29.18 5.00
C HIS A 408 -5.25 27.89 4.77
N THR A 409 -5.11 27.41 3.55
CA THR A 409 -4.43 26.15 3.24
C THR A 409 -2.94 26.29 2.94
N LEU A 410 -2.47 27.48 2.57
CA LEU A 410 -1.12 27.68 2.01
C LEU A 410 0.00 27.23 2.94
N GLY A 411 -0.07 27.49 4.24
CA GLY A 411 0.97 27.11 5.21
C GLY A 411 1.09 25.60 5.38
N GLU A 412 -0.05 24.89 5.47
CA GLU A 412 -0.07 23.43 5.55
C GLU A 412 0.42 22.84 4.23
N PHE A 413 -0.06 23.32 3.10
CA PHE A 413 0.38 22.88 1.78
C PHE A 413 1.90 23.03 1.60
N ALA A 414 2.47 24.18 1.98
CA ALA A 414 3.92 24.43 1.91
C ALA A 414 4.73 23.43 2.75
N SER A 415 4.26 23.12 3.96
CA SER A 415 4.88 22.13 4.82
C SER A 415 4.85 20.74 4.18
N ARG A 416 3.73 20.38 3.55
CA ARG A 416 3.57 19.07 2.85
C ARG A 416 4.46 18.98 1.62
N LEU A 417 4.50 20.04 0.79
CA LEU A 417 5.32 20.11 -0.42
C LEU A 417 6.82 19.91 -0.12
N THR A 418 7.30 20.40 1.01
CA THR A 418 8.71 20.34 1.42
C THR A 418 9.07 19.14 2.28
N GLY A 419 8.20 18.12 2.36
CA GLY A 419 8.48 16.83 2.97
C GLY A 419 8.04 16.67 4.42
N SER A 420 7.16 17.57 4.93
CA SER A 420 6.53 17.44 6.24
C SER A 420 7.53 17.40 7.41
N SER A 421 8.48 18.33 7.43
CA SER A 421 9.52 18.41 8.47
C SER A 421 8.95 18.59 9.88
N ASP A 422 7.81 19.26 10.02
CA ASP A 422 7.04 19.42 11.26
C ASP A 422 6.59 18.07 11.86
N LEU A 423 6.29 17.08 11.01
CA LEU A 423 5.87 15.75 11.43
C LEU A 423 7.06 14.82 11.76
N TYR A 424 8.17 14.93 11.03
CA TYR A 424 9.19 13.89 11.03
C TYR A 424 10.57 14.32 11.54
N GLN A 425 10.92 15.60 11.45
CA GLN A 425 12.28 16.06 11.77
C GLN A 425 12.61 15.96 13.27
N HIS A 426 11.64 16.19 14.13
CA HIS A 426 11.81 16.11 15.58
C HIS A 426 12.22 14.71 16.08
N SER A 427 11.77 13.64 15.37
CA SER A 427 12.13 12.25 15.63
C SER A 427 13.39 11.81 14.85
N ARG A 428 14.15 12.73 14.25
CA ARG A 428 15.33 12.50 13.40
C ARG A 428 15.05 11.68 12.14
N ARG A 429 13.81 11.60 11.74
CA ARG A 429 13.42 10.99 10.45
C ARG A 429 13.76 11.94 9.30
N ARG A 430 13.66 11.48 8.09
CA ARG A 430 14.03 12.17 6.85
C ARG A 430 12.78 12.37 5.98
N PRO A 431 12.84 13.15 4.88
CA PRO A 431 11.70 13.31 3.95
C PRO A 431 11.09 11.98 3.50
N ARG A 432 11.90 10.92 3.37
CA ARG A 432 11.44 9.55 3.06
C ARG A 432 10.43 8.96 4.06
N ALA A 433 10.27 9.56 5.24
CA ALA A 433 9.26 9.12 6.19
C ALA A 433 7.84 9.39 5.67
N SER A 434 7.68 10.35 4.76
CA SER A 434 6.43 10.66 4.11
C SER A 434 6.29 9.87 2.81
N VAL A 435 5.37 8.92 2.75
CA VAL A 435 4.80 8.43 1.51
C VAL A 435 3.66 9.36 1.15
N ASN A 436 3.88 10.16 0.12
CA ASN A 436 2.93 11.14 -0.36
C ASN A 436 1.96 10.48 -1.34
N PHE A 437 0.67 10.72 -1.18
CA PHE A 437 -0.35 10.27 -2.12
C PHE A 437 -1.49 11.30 -2.20
N VAL A 438 -2.17 11.33 -3.32
CA VAL A 438 -3.40 12.12 -3.52
C VAL A 438 -4.60 11.19 -3.42
N THR A 439 -4.46 9.98 -3.92
CA THR A 439 -5.45 8.92 -4.01
C THR A 439 -4.79 7.58 -3.67
N ALA A 440 -5.57 6.63 -3.21
CA ALA A 440 -5.20 5.25 -2.93
C ALA A 440 -6.34 4.31 -3.36
N HIS A 441 -6.26 3.02 -3.02
CA HIS A 441 -7.32 2.06 -3.31
C HIS A 441 -8.67 2.46 -2.69
N ASP A 442 -8.64 3.08 -1.50
CA ASP A 442 -9.80 3.65 -0.81
C ASP A 442 -10.01 5.12 -1.19
N GLY A 443 -11.26 5.56 -1.20
CA GLY A 443 -11.62 6.89 -1.65
C GLY A 443 -11.83 7.00 -3.16
N PHE A 444 -11.93 8.22 -3.65
CA PHE A 444 -12.06 8.50 -5.08
C PHE A 444 -10.75 8.25 -5.85
N THR A 445 -10.85 7.77 -7.09
CA THR A 445 -9.75 7.85 -8.06
C THR A 445 -9.42 9.29 -8.38
N LEU A 446 -8.29 9.55 -9.03
CA LEU A 446 -7.89 10.91 -9.40
C LEU A 446 -8.92 11.59 -10.33
N ARG A 447 -9.50 10.85 -11.27
CA ARG A 447 -10.57 11.35 -12.14
C ARG A 447 -11.85 11.64 -11.36
N ASP A 448 -12.23 10.75 -10.45
CA ASP A 448 -13.44 10.92 -9.65
C ASP A 448 -13.29 12.07 -8.65
N LEU A 449 -12.10 12.28 -8.11
CA LEU A 449 -11.78 13.40 -7.20
C LEU A 449 -12.07 14.78 -7.81
N VAL A 450 -11.99 14.91 -9.13
CA VAL A 450 -12.26 16.15 -9.87
C VAL A 450 -13.60 16.12 -10.60
N SER A 451 -14.40 15.06 -10.42
CA SER A 451 -15.65 14.84 -11.13
C SER A 451 -16.87 14.69 -10.22
N TYR A 452 -16.68 14.35 -8.94
CA TYR A 452 -17.74 14.09 -8.01
C TYR A 452 -17.55 14.85 -6.70
N ASN A 453 -18.60 15.48 -6.20
CA ASN A 453 -18.66 16.01 -4.84
C ASN A 453 -19.20 14.95 -3.87
N ASP A 454 -20.22 14.19 -4.30
CA ASP A 454 -20.89 13.18 -3.51
C ASP A 454 -20.43 11.76 -3.92
N LYS A 455 -20.44 10.83 -2.96
CA LYS A 455 -20.13 9.42 -3.24
C LYS A 455 -21.32 8.71 -3.87
N HIS A 456 -21.04 7.79 -4.80
CA HIS A 456 -22.02 6.98 -5.52
C HIS A 456 -21.73 5.49 -5.30
N ASN A 457 -22.01 5.00 -4.07
CA ASN A 457 -21.70 3.64 -3.62
C ASN A 457 -22.90 2.69 -3.69
N GLU A 458 -23.95 3.00 -4.44
CA GLU A 458 -25.19 2.22 -4.50
C GLU A 458 -24.94 0.77 -4.96
N ALA A 459 -23.95 0.57 -5.83
CA ALA A 459 -23.54 -0.76 -6.30
C ALA A 459 -23.06 -1.70 -5.19
N ASN A 460 -22.60 -1.17 -4.04
CA ASN A 460 -22.14 -1.96 -2.91
C ASN A 460 -23.30 -2.57 -2.09
N GLY A 461 -24.54 -2.12 -2.31
CA GLY A 461 -25.73 -2.64 -1.64
C GLY A 461 -25.83 -2.26 -0.15
N GLU A 462 -25.16 -1.18 0.28
CA GLU A 462 -25.12 -0.67 1.66
C GLU A 462 -25.92 0.64 1.85
N GLY A 463 -26.72 1.01 0.84
CA GLY A 463 -27.54 2.21 0.87
C GLY A 463 -26.73 3.51 0.90
N GLY A 464 -25.50 3.50 0.38
CA GLY A 464 -24.60 4.65 0.33
C GLY A 464 -24.06 5.11 1.70
N GLN A 465 -24.15 4.25 2.73
CA GLN A 465 -23.64 4.57 4.07
C GLN A 465 -22.14 4.30 4.20
N ASP A 466 -21.59 3.42 3.38
CA ASP A 466 -20.20 3.02 3.35
C ASP A 466 -19.29 4.07 2.68
N GLY A 467 -17.99 3.97 2.94
CA GLY A 467 -16.97 4.88 2.41
C GLY A 467 -16.94 6.27 3.07
N GLU A 468 -15.91 7.05 2.73
CA GLU A 468 -15.69 8.39 3.27
C GLU A 468 -16.80 9.36 2.84
N SER A 469 -17.19 10.26 3.73
CA SER A 469 -18.22 11.27 3.45
C SER A 469 -17.61 12.66 3.17
N ASP A 470 -16.38 12.95 3.62
CA ASP A 470 -15.64 14.17 3.30
C ASP A 470 -14.46 13.87 2.39
N ASN A 471 -14.76 13.69 1.10
CA ASN A 471 -13.75 13.31 0.10
C ASN A 471 -12.73 14.44 -0.21
N ARG A 472 -12.98 15.66 0.23
CA ARG A 472 -12.21 16.85 -0.17
C ARG A 472 -12.06 16.94 -1.68
N SER A 473 -13.10 16.55 -2.39
CA SER A 473 -13.21 16.56 -3.85
C SER A 473 -13.85 17.84 -4.36
N TRP A 474 -13.79 18.02 -5.67
CA TRP A 474 -14.49 19.11 -6.35
C TRP A 474 -14.87 18.68 -7.77
N ASN A 475 -16.16 18.68 -8.08
CA ASN A 475 -16.69 18.25 -9.39
C ASN A 475 -16.39 19.19 -10.56
N CYS A 476 -15.66 20.28 -10.32
CA CYS A 476 -15.29 21.29 -11.32
C CYS A 476 -16.48 21.98 -12.03
N GLY A 477 -17.69 21.91 -11.44
CA GLY A 477 -18.88 22.59 -11.94
C GLY A 477 -19.98 21.68 -12.47
N ALA A 478 -19.75 20.36 -12.57
CA ALA A 478 -20.78 19.40 -12.94
C ALA A 478 -20.56 18.09 -12.17
N GLU A 479 -21.62 17.55 -11.57
CA GLU A 479 -21.54 16.27 -10.86
C GLU A 479 -21.55 15.11 -11.86
N GLY A 480 -20.53 14.24 -11.79
CA GLY A 480 -20.39 13.08 -12.66
C GLY A 480 -20.00 13.39 -14.10
N GLU A 481 -20.43 12.52 -15.01
CA GLU A 481 -20.12 12.65 -16.44
C GLU A 481 -20.75 13.90 -17.05
N THR A 482 -20.03 14.56 -17.96
CA THR A 482 -20.50 15.79 -18.64
C THR A 482 -19.89 15.91 -20.01
N ASP A 483 -20.59 16.61 -20.91
CA ASP A 483 -20.09 16.97 -22.26
C ASP A 483 -19.68 18.45 -22.32
N ASP A 484 -19.67 19.19 -21.20
CA ASP A 484 -19.25 20.59 -21.16
C ASP A 484 -17.72 20.69 -21.33
N PRO A 485 -17.23 21.23 -22.45
CA PRO A 485 -15.78 21.26 -22.73
C PRO A 485 -15.01 22.11 -21.74
N ALA A 486 -15.63 23.13 -21.11
CA ALA A 486 -14.94 23.94 -20.12
C ALA A 486 -14.73 23.19 -18.80
N VAL A 487 -15.70 22.36 -18.40
CA VAL A 487 -15.59 21.48 -17.23
C VAL A 487 -14.57 20.37 -17.50
N LEU A 488 -14.60 19.75 -18.67
CA LEU A 488 -13.65 18.69 -19.04
C LEU A 488 -12.22 19.21 -19.07
N GLU A 489 -11.96 20.39 -19.68
CA GLU A 489 -10.63 21.00 -19.67
C GLU A 489 -10.14 21.28 -18.24
N LEU A 490 -11.01 21.84 -17.38
CA LEU A 490 -10.66 22.12 -16.00
C LEU A 490 -10.35 20.83 -15.22
N ARG A 491 -11.12 19.76 -15.40
CA ARG A 491 -10.86 18.44 -14.79
C ARG A 491 -9.51 17.89 -15.24
N ALA A 492 -9.22 17.95 -16.53
CA ALA A 492 -7.95 17.48 -17.08
C ALA A 492 -6.78 18.28 -16.50
N ARG A 493 -6.91 19.62 -16.38
CA ARG A 493 -5.92 20.50 -15.75
C ARG A 493 -5.72 20.16 -14.28
N GLN A 494 -6.78 19.93 -13.53
CA GLN A 494 -6.69 19.57 -12.12
C GLN A 494 -6.02 18.21 -11.92
N GLN A 495 -6.29 17.21 -12.76
CA GLN A 495 -5.55 15.95 -12.71
C GLN A 495 -4.04 16.17 -12.90
N ARG A 496 -3.64 16.99 -13.89
CA ARG A 496 -2.23 17.36 -14.10
C ARG A 496 -1.65 18.11 -12.89
N ASN A 497 -2.42 19.01 -12.27
CA ASN A 497 -2.00 19.72 -11.06
C ASN A 497 -1.69 18.78 -9.90
N PHE A 498 -2.56 17.81 -9.65
CA PHE A 498 -2.38 16.80 -8.60
C PHE A 498 -1.15 15.94 -8.87
N LEU A 499 -1.01 15.41 -10.09
CA LEU A 499 0.14 14.59 -10.47
C LEU A 499 1.46 15.37 -10.41
N ALA A 500 1.49 16.60 -10.92
CA ALA A 500 2.68 17.44 -10.85
C ALA A 500 3.04 17.79 -9.40
N THR A 501 2.08 18.15 -8.58
CA THR A 501 2.31 18.45 -7.15
C THR A 501 2.86 17.23 -6.42
N LEU A 502 2.26 16.04 -6.62
CA LEU A 502 2.70 14.80 -6.01
C LEU A 502 4.15 14.46 -6.38
N LEU A 503 4.46 14.51 -7.67
CA LEU A 503 5.75 14.06 -8.19
C LEU A 503 6.88 15.09 -7.97
N LEU A 504 6.56 16.38 -7.82
CA LEU A 504 7.53 17.44 -7.52
C LEU A 504 7.73 17.67 -6.02
N SER A 505 6.89 17.13 -5.15
CA SER A 505 7.01 17.23 -3.70
C SER A 505 8.18 16.42 -3.15
N GLN A 506 8.76 16.86 -2.02
CA GLN A 506 9.72 16.09 -1.25
C GLN A 506 9.00 14.94 -0.52
N GLY A 507 9.66 13.79 -0.43
CA GLY A 507 9.08 12.55 0.09
C GLY A 507 9.06 11.44 -0.96
N ILE A 508 8.32 10.38 -0.72
CA ILE A 508 8.15 9.25 -1.65
C ILE A 508 6.78 9.39 -2.30
N PRO A 509 6.68 9.63 -3.61
CA PRO A 509 5.39 9.68 -4.28
C PRO A 509 4.83 8.26 -4.46
N MET A 510 3.53 8.10 -4.22
CA MET A 510 2.76 6.91 -4.53
C MET A 510 1.61 7.28 -5.46
N LEU A 511 1.50 6.55 -6.56
CA LEU A 511 0.40 6.62 -7.53
C LEU A 511 -0.54 5.44 -7.31
N CYS A 512 -1.84 5.66 -7.33
CA CYS A 512 -2.84 4.60 -7.42
C CYS A 512 -2.96 4.14 -8.87
N HIS A 513 -3.04 2.83 -9.10
CA HIS A 513 -3.09 2.26 -10.45
C HIS A 513 -4.22 2.85 -11.29
N GLY A 514 -3.86 3.28 -12.49
CA GLY A 514 -4.78 3.88 -13.44
C GLY A 514 -5.04 5.37 -13.27
N ASP A 515 -4.51 6.03 -12.24
CA ASP A 515 -4.63 7.49 -12.09
C ASP A 515 -3.90 8.23 -13.22
N GLU A 516 -2.78 7.70 -13.67
CA GLU A 516 -2.06 8.19 -14.85
C GLU A 516 -2.83 8.01 -16.17
N LEU A 517 -3.84 7.14 -16.15
CA LEU A 517 -4.73 6.85 -17.28
C LEU A 517 -6.12 7.49 -17.11
N GLY A 518 -6.34 8.27 -16.05
CA GLY A 518 -7.66 8.85 -15.78
C GLY A 518 -8.75 7.80 -15.53
N ARG A 519 -8.43 6.71 -14.80
CA ARG A 519 -9.36 5.67 -14.39
C ARG A 519 -10.48 6.26 -13.52
N THR A 520 -11.71 5.82 -13.74
CA THR A 520 -12.88 6.18 -12.92
C THR A 520 -13.48 4.94 -12.25
N GLN A 521 -14.03 5.13 -11.07
CA GLN A 521 -14.92 4.20 -10.38
C GLN A 521 -16.39 4.69 -10.40
N LEU A 522 -16.70 5.63 -11.32
CA LEU A 522 -18.03 6.22 -11.49
C LEU A 522 -18.56 6.88 -10.20
N GLY A 523 -17.66 7.46 -9.41
CA GLY A 523 -17.99 8.09 -8.14
C GLY A 523 -18.16 7.11 -6.96
N ASN A 524 -17.87 5.82 -7.14
CA ASN A 524 -17.77 4.88 -6.03
C ASN A 524 -16.45 5.08 -5.30
N ASN A 525 -16.48 5.55 -4.06
CA ASN A 525 -15.30 5.80 -3.26
C ASN A 525 -14.95 4.67 -2.28
N ASN A 526 -15.62 3.52 -2.40
CA ASN A 526 -15.40 2.35 -1.54
C ASN A 526 -15.60 1.05 -2.32
N ALA A 527 -14.87 0.89 -3.42
CA ALA A 527 -15.05 -0.20 -4.38
C ALA A 527 -14.55 -1.57 -3.89
N TYR A 528 -14.51 -1.81 -2.55
CA TYR A 528 -13.95 -3.00 -1.93
C TYR A 528 -14.60 -4.31 -2.38
N CYS A 529 -15.86 -4.24 -2.82
CA CYS A 529 -16.66 -5.40 -3.25
C CYS A 529 -17.01 -5.38 -4.75
N GLN A 530 -16.31 -4.57 -5.55
CA GLN A 530 -16.55 -4.40 -6.99
C GLN A 530 -15.47 -5.09 -7.83
N ASP A 531 -15.52 -6.43 -7.95
CA ASP A 531 -14.65 -7.19 -8.85
C ASP A 531 -15.21 -7.19 -10.28
N ASN A 532 -15.28 -6.00 -10.88
CA ASN A 532 -15.87 -5.76 -12.18
C ASN A 532 -15.29 -4.48 -12.82
N GLU A 533 -15.89 -4.00 -13.90
CA GLU A 533 -15.46 -2.84 -14.69
C GLU A 533 -15.42 -1.53 -13.88
N VAL A 534 -16.09 -1.44 -12.74
CA VAL A 534 -15.99 -0.28 -11.85
C VAL A 534 -14.56 -0.14 -11.30
N SER A 535 -13.89 -1.25 -11.00
CA SER A 535 -12.57 -1.26 -10.38
C SER A 535 -11.43 -1.55 -11.34
N TRP A 536 -11.68 -2.33 -12.41
CA TRP A 536 -10.62 -2.72 -13.34
C TRP A 536 -10.19 -1.54 -14.21
N ILE A 537 -8.91 -1.52 -14.60
CA ILE A 537 -8.42 -0.53 -15.57
C ILE A 537 -9.03 -0.84 -16.94
N ASP A 538 -9.58 0.18 -17.59
CA ASP A 538 -9.91 0.13 -19.00
C ASP A 538 -8.68 0.52 -19.81
N TRP A 539 -8.18 -0.40 -20.65
CA TRP A 539 -7.01 -0.21 -21.50
C TRP A 539 -7.37 0.29 -22.92
N GLU A 540 -8.65 0.51 -23.21
CA GLU A 540 -9.11 1.19 -24.45
C GLU A 540 -9.01 2.71 -24.26
N LEU A 541 -7.77 3.22 -24.25
CA LEU A 541 -7.47 4.60 -23.86
C LEU A 541 -7.90 5.61 -24.94
N SER A 542 -8.55 6.69 -24.52
CA SER A 542 -8.76 7.89 -25.32
C SER A 542 -7.47 8.65 -25.57
N GLU A 543 -7.51 9.67 -26.43
CA GLU A 543 -6.36 10.56 -26.67
C GLU A 543 -5.97 11.33 -25.39
N GLU A 544 -6.94 11.87 -24.67
CA GLU A 544 -6.74 12.59 -23.40
C GLU A 544 -6.08 11.72 -22.32
N GLN A 545 -6.46 10.45 -22.25
CA GLN A 545 -5.86 9.49 -21.32
C GLN A 545 -4.39 9.19 -21.67
N ARG A 546 -4.07 9.07 -22.95
CA ARG A 546 -2.67 8.91 -23.40
C ARG A 546 -1.84 10.17 -23.14
N GLU A 547 -2.41 11.36 -23.33
CA GLU A 547 -1.77 12.62 -22.97
C GLU A 547 -1.48 12.73 -21.47
N LEU A 548 -2.41 12.30 -20.62
CA LEU A 548 -2.21 12.28 -19.16
C LEU A 548 -1.10 11.31 -18.75
N ALA A 549 -1.03 10.14 -19.37
CA ALA A 549 0.04 9.17 -19.14
C ALA A 549 1.40 9.72 -19.58
N GLU A 550 1.48 10.39 -20.74
CA GLU A 550 2.71 11.02 -21.22
C GLU A 550 3.15 12.19 -20.30
N PHE A 551 2.20 13.00 -19.85
CA PHE A 551 2.46 14.04 -18.88
C PHE A 551 3.02 13.45 -17.58
N THR A 552 2.42 12.40 -17.05
CA THR A 552 2.87 11.72 -15.83
C THR A 552 4.28 11.18 -15.98
N ARG A 553 4.56 10.49 -17.08
CA ARG A 553 5.91 9.99 -17.43
C ARG A 553 6.94 11.11 -17.46
N ARG A 554 6.60 12.23 -18.10
CA ARG A 554 7.49 13.39 -18.17
C ARG A 554 7.82 13.94 -16.79
N VAL A 555 6.84 14.09 -15.90
CA VAL A 555 7.08 14.61 -14.54
C VAL A 555 7.88 13.62 -13.69
N ILE A 556 7.63 12.32 -13.80
CA ILE A 556 8.47 11.29 -13.14
C ILE A 556 9.91 11.37 -13.67
N GLY A 557 10.08 11.54 -14.98
CA GLY A 557 11.40 11.72 -15.61
C GLY A 557 12.15 12.95 -15.08
N LEU A 558 11.47 14.09 -14.92
CA LEU A 558 12.03 15.29 -14.30
C LEU A 558 12.47 15.01 -12.85
N ARG A 559 11.62 14.37 -12.04
CA ARG A 559 11.99 13.98 -10.67
C ARG A 559 13.22 13.08 -10.64
N ALA A 560 13.28 12.09 -11.53
CA ALA A 560 14.37 11.13 -11.59
C ALA A 560 15.70 11.80 -12.00
N ALA A 561 15.65 12.77 -12.93
CA ALA A 561 16.82 13.49 -13.41
C ALA A 561 17.38 14.47 -12.37
N HIS A 562 16.54 15.03 -11.49
CA HIS A 562 16.88 16.16 -10.63
C HIS A 562 16.89 15.83 -9.14
N PRO A 563 18.07 15.63 -8.51
CA PRO A 563 18.22 15.36 -7.08
C PRO A 563 17.57 16.39 -6.15
N VAL A 564 17.48 17.67 -6.55
CA VAL A 564 16.86 18.71 -5.74
C VAL A 564 15.36 18.48 -5.53
N LEU A 565 14.69 17.74 -6.43
CA LEU A 565 13.27 17.34 -6.31
C LEU A 565 13.04 16.11 -5.44
N ARG A 566 14.10 15.41 -5.02
CA ARG A 566 14.03 14.17 -4.23
C ARG A 566 15.13 14.11 -3.17
N ARG A 567 15.23 15.16 -2.36
CA ARG A 567 16.27 15.33 -1.35
C ARG A 567 16.18 14.26 -0.25
N ARG A 568 17.34 13.86 0.25
CA ARG A 568 17.47 12.92 1.38
C ARG A 568 17.43 13.61 2.74
N ARG A 569 17.46 14.96 2.77
CA ARG A 569 17.41 15.79 3.98
C ARG A 569 16.39 16.92 3.77
N PHE A 570 15.77 17.33 4.86
CA PHE A 570 14.89 18.51 4.84
C PHE A 570 15.68 19.77 4.49
N PHE A 571 14.99 20.73 3.88
CA PHE A 571 15.50 22.09 3.72
C PHE A 571 15.77 22.71 5.08
N ARG A 572 16.78 23.54 5.16
CA ARG A 572 17.21 24.17 6.41
C ARG A 572 17.05 25.69 6.42
N GLY A 573 16.77 26.30 5.27
CA GLY A 573 16.84 27.74 5.09
C GLY A 573 18.30 28.27 5.19
N GLU A 574 19.29 27.36 5.16
CA GLU A 574 20.71 27.74 5.25
C GLU A 574 21.19 28.36 3.95
N THR A 575 21.86 29.48 4.07
CA THR A 575 22.46 30.19 2.94
C THR A 575 23.76 29.48 2.53
N VAL A 576 23.81 29.08 1.28
CA VAL A 576 25.02 28.54 0.65
C VAL A 576 25.62 29.60 -0.27
N THR A 577 26.91 29.94 -0.08
CA THR A 577 27.59 30.88 -0.95
C THR A 577 28.19 30.10 -2.13
N HIS A 578 27.56 30.22 -3.28
CA HIS A 578 28.12 29.74 -4.56
C HIS A 578 28.35 30.94 -5.48
N ALA A 579 29.49 30.99 -6.14
CA ALA A 579 29.87 32.05 -7.08
C ALA A 579 29.70 33.49 -6.51
N GLY A 580 29.91 33.68 -5.20
CA GLY A 580 29.87 34.99 -4.55
C GLY A 580 28.48 35.50 -4.17
N GLN A 581 27.41 34.76 -4.41
CA GLN A 581 26.06 35.15 -4.01
C GLN A 581 25.48 34.14 -2.99
N PRO A 582 25.14 34.59 -1.78
CA PRO A 582 24.50 33.75 -0.79
C PRO A 582 23.00 33.60 -1.10
N LEU A 583 22.53 32.39 -1.37
CA LEU A 583 21.12 32.06 -1.50
C LEU A 583 20.75 30.87 -0.60
N PRO A 584 19.56 30.90 0.05
CA PRO A 584 19.06 29.77 0.80
C PRO A 584 18.80 28.55 -0.10
N ASP A 585 18.73 27.38 0.50
CA ASP A 585 18.37 26.14 -0.19
C ASP A 585 16.89 26.10 -0.62
N LEU A 586 16.03 26.92 0.01
CA LEU A 586 14.61 27.10 -0.28
C LEU A 586 14.20 28.54 -0.03
N VAL A 587 13.41 29.13 -0.93
CA VAL A 587 12.79 30.47 -0.75
C VAL A 587 11.34 30.43 -1.21
N TRP A 588 10.45 31.01 -0.41
CA TRP A 588 9.04 31.20 -0.74
C TRP A 588 8.82 32.65 -1.21
N LEU A 589 8.14 32.79 -2.33
CA LEU A 589 7.95 34.09 -3.01
C LEU A 589 6.45 34.37 -3.17
N LEU A 590 6.08 35.63 -2.97
CA LEU A 590 4.80 36.14 -3.40
C LEU A 590 4.79 36.39 -4.93
N PRO A 591 3.61 36.56 -5.56
CA PRO A 591 3.53 36.85 -6.99
C PRO A 591 4.35 38.08 -7.45
N ASP A 592 4.60 39.07 -6.57
CA ASP A 592 5.43 40.22 -6.85
C ASP A 592 6.95 40.00 -6.70
N ALA A 593 7.36 38.75 -6.52
CA ALA A 593 8.73 38.26 -6.27
C ALA A 593 9.34 38.71 -4.92
N ARG A 594 8.57 39.22 -4.01
CA ARG A 594 8.98 39.47 -2.63
C ARG A 594 9.02 38.15 -1.85
N GLU A 595 10.04 37.96 -1.03
CA GLU A 595 10.08 36.83 -0.11
C GLU A 595 8.92 36.92 0.90
N MET A 596 8.28 35.77 1.18
CA MET A 596 7.16 35.70 2.11
C MET A 596 7.62 35.97 3.54
N ALA A 597 6.90 36.84 4.23
CA ALA A 597 7.03 37.08 5.66
C ALA A 597 6.01 36.28 6.46
N GLU A 598 6.18 36.19 7.78
CA GLU A 598 5.29 35.43 8.66
C GLU A 598 3.82 35.83 8.50
N ALA A 599 3.51 37.10 8.31
CA ALA A 599 2.16 37.58 8.12
C ALA A 599 1.51 37.10 6.81
N ASP A 600 2.31 36.84 5.78
CA ASP A 600 1.79 36.37 4.48
C ASP A 600 1.21 34.95 4.56
N TRP A 601 1.75 34.11 5.45
CA TRP A 601 1.27 32.76 5.69
C TRP A 601 -0.10 32.69 6.37
N GLN A 602 -0.51 33.77 7.02
CA GLN A 602 -1.78 33.84 7.76
C GLN A 602 -2.94 34.36 6.90
N ARG A 603 -2.69 34.71 5.66
CA ARG A 603 -3.71 35.27 4.77
C ARG A 603 -4.66 34.18 4.30
N SER A 604 -5.96 34.42 4.49
CA SER A 604 -7.01 33.49 4.06
C SER A 604 -7.18 33.41 2.54
N ASP A 605 -6.80 34.46 1.83
CA ASP A 605 -6.93 34.63 0.38
C ASP A 605 -5.66 34.27 -0.40
N ALA A 606 -4.63 33.74 0.29
CA ALA A 606 -3.36 33.39 -0.35
C ALA A 606 -3.46 32.00 -1.02
N HIS A 607 -3.72 31.98 -2.32
CA HIS A 607 -3.77 30.77 -3.14
C HIS A 607 -2.70 30.74 -4.24
N ALA A 608 -1.81 31.75 -4.29
CA ALA A 608 -0.75 31.82 -5.28
C ALA A 608 0.60 32.02 -4.61
N VAL A 609 1.59 31.19 -4.99
CA VAL A 609 2.93 31.20 -4.38
C VAL A 609 4.00 30.73 -5.36
N GLY A 610 5.17 31.35 -5.27
CA GLY A 610 6.40 30.88 -5.93
C GLY A 610 7.31 30.15 -4.96
N VAL A 611 7.94 29.10 -5.41
CA VAL A 611 8.89 28.30 -4.63
C VAL A 611 10.21 28.19 -5.38
N PHE A 612 11.26 28.76 -4.85
CA PHE A 612 12.60 28.59 -5.39
C PHE A 612 13.32 27.45 -4.69
N LEU A 613 13.76 26.45 -5.46
CA LEU A 613 14.53 25.31 -5.02
C LEU A 613 15.97 25.45 -5.54
N ASN A 614 16.92 25.60 -4.63
CA ASN A 614 18.31 25.84 -4.98
C ASN A 614 19.09 24.53 -5.21
N GLY A 615 19.31 24.18 -6.47
CA GLY A 615 20.09 22.98 -6.85
C GLY A 615 21.60 23.10 -6.56
N ASP A 616 22.11 24.33 -6.41
CA ASP A 616 23.49 24.57 -5.99
C ASP A 616 23.69 24.35 -4.47
N ALA A 617 22.60 24.19 -3.69
CA ALA A 617 22.61 24.11 -2.22
C ALA A 617 22.18 22.73 -1.68
N ILE A 618 22.47 21.66 -2.40
CA ILE A 618 22.21 20.29 -1.93
C ILE A 618 23.29 19.91 -0.92
N ALA A 619 22.90 19.79 0.35
CA ALA A 619 23.84 19.57 1.46
C ALA A 619 24.32 18.11 1.58
N GLU A 620 23.59 17.14 1.01
CA GLU A 620 23.95 15.74 1.06
C GLU A 620 24.85 15.30 -0.11
N PRO A 621 25.96 14.60 0.19
CA PRO A 621 26.80 14.07 -0.85
C PRO A 621 26.18 12.83 -1.52
N ASP A 622 26.67 12.47 -2.70
CA ASP A 622 26.38 11.20 -3.36
C ASP A 622 26.88 10.00 -2.52
N PRO A 623 26.54 8.75 -2.87
CA PRO A 623 27.02 7.56 -2.15
C PRO A 623 28.55 7.41 -2.11
N ARG A 624 29.29 8.12 -2.97
CA ARG A 624 30.76 8.15 -3.00
C ARG A 624 31.36 9.33 -2.23
N GLY A 625 30.52 10.13 -1.54
CA GLY A 625 30.94 11.28 -0.76
C GLY A 625 31.23 12.54 -1.59
N ARG A 626 30.85 12.60 -2.86
CA ARG A 626 31.05 13.78 -3.73
C ARG A 626 29.89 14.75 -3.56
N PRO A 627 30.13 16.08 -3.65
CA PRO A 627 29.07 17.08 -3.69
C PRO A 627 28.06 16.76 -4.80
N VAL A 628 26.78 16.90 -4.49
CA VAL A 628 25.71 16.84 -5.48
C VAL A 628 25.32 18.27 -5.83
N VAL A 629 25.28 18.56 -7.11
CA VAL A 629 24.85 19.85 -7.66
C VAL A 629 23.82 19.56 -8.73
N ASP A 630 22.81 20.40 -8.83
CA ASP A 630 21.69 20.27 -9.75
C ASP A 630 21.27 21.62 -10.31
N ASP A 631 20.42 21.64 -11.31
CA ASP A 631 19.70 22.82 -11.73
C ASP A 631 18.85 23.38 -10.58
N SER A 632 18.61 24.68 -10.61
CA SER A 632 17.68 25.29 -9.67
C SER A 632 16.32 25.51 -10.33
N PHE A 633 15.27 25.36 -9.54
CA PHE A 633 13.90 25.41 -10.02
C PHE A 633 13.12 26.55 -9.37
N LEU A 634 12.19 27.07 -10.14
CA LEU A 634 11.15 27.98 -9.67
C LEU A 634 9.80 27.37 -10.00
N LEU A 635 9.07 26.96 -8.96
CA LEU A 635 7.74 26.39 -9.07
C LEU A 635 6.73 27.51 -8.78
N LEU A 636 5.91 27.85 -9.74
CA LEU A 636 4.85 28.86 -9.62
C LEU A 636 3.51 28.15 -9.54
N LEU A 637 2.80 28.33 -8.43
CA LEU A 637 1.53 27.67 -8.15
C LEU A 637 0.43 28.72 -8.05
N ASN A 638 -0.61 28.56 -8.84
CA ASN A 638 -1.82 29.36 -8.79
C ASN A 638 -3.04 28.49 -8.50
N GLY A 639 -3.41 28.34 -7.24
CA GLY A 639 -4.65 27.68 -6.80
C GLY A 639 -5.89 28.57 -6.89
N HIS A 640 -5.75 29.84 -7.34
CA HIS A 640 -6.85 30.80 -7.49
C HIS A 640 -7.70 30.47 -8.74
N TRP A 641 -8.93 30.93 -8.77
CA TRP A 641 -9.87 30.74 -9.89
C TRP A 641 -9.72 31.76 -11.01
N GLU A 642 -8.78 32.72 -10.89
CA GLU A 642 -8.42 33.71 -11.90
C GLU A 642 -6.92 33.61 -12.22
N PRO A 643 -6.49 33.97 -13.42
CA PRO A 643 -5.06 34.11 -13.74
C PRO A 643 -4.37 35.10 -12.80
N VAL A 644 -3.12 34.83 -12.47
CA VAL A 644 -2.29 35.66 -11.60
C VAL A 644 -0.98 36.00 -12.30
N ASP A 645 -0.64 37.30 -12.32
CA ASP A 645 0.63 37.75 -12.85
C ASP A 645 1.73 37.57 -11.82
N PHE A 646 2.72 36.75 -12.15
CA PHE A 646 3.93 36.56 -11.37
C PHE A 646 5.08 37.33 -11.96
N ARG A 647 5.79 38.09 -11.10
CA ARG A 647 7.09 38.62 -11.44
C ARG A 647 8.17 37.58 -11.11
N LEU A 648 9.03 37.26 -12.07
CA LEU A 648 10.15 36.36 -11.83
C LEU A 648 11.19 37.06 -10.92
N PRO A 649 11.85 36.31 -10.02
CA PRO A 649 12.81 36.89 -9.09
C PRO A 649 13.99 37.51 -9.81
N GLY A 650 14.70 38.40 -9.11
CA GLY A 650 15.81 39.16 -9.67
C GLY A 650 17.01 38.30 -10.06
N PRO A 651 18.02 38.86 -10.74
CA PRO A 651 19.17 38.13 -11.31
C PRO A 651 19.98 37.34 -10.29
N ALA A 652 19.87 37.65 -8.99
CA ALA A 652 20.49 36.89 -7.91
C ALA A 652 20.04 35.45 -7.88
N TYR A 653 18.78 35.15 -8.22
CA TYR A 653 18.23 33.80 -8.30
C TYR A 653 18.55 33.12 -9.63
N GLY A 654 18.60 33.86 -10.72
CA GLY A 654 18.91 33.36 -12.07
C GLY A 654 18.66 34.48 -13.08
N GLU A 655 19.55 34.67 -14.08
CA GLU A 655 19.38 35.67 -15.13
C GLU A 655 18.31 35.32 -16.14
N ARG A 656 18.15 34.01 -16.40
CA ARG A 656 17.19 33.42 -17.34
C ARG A 656 16.58 32.16 -16.75
N TRP A 657 15.33 31.92 -17.11
CA TRP A 657 14.52 30.78 -16.71
C TRP A 657 13.92 30.10 -17.93
N THR A 658 13.97 28.79 -18.01
CA THR A 658 13.34 28.01 -19.08
C THR A 658 12.12 27.28 -18.52
N THR A 659 10.98 27.38 -19.19
CA THR A 659 9.77 26.66 -18.82
C THR A 659 9.95 25.17 -19.15
N LEU A 660 9.78 24.29 -18.14
CA LEU A 660 9.84 22.86 -18.31
C LEU A 660 8.46 22.19 -18.28
N LEU A 661 7.53 22.77 -17.52
CA LEU A 661 6.20 22.20 -17.31
C LEU A 661 5.19 23.32 -17.13
N ASP A 662 4.02 23.17 -17.74
CA ASP A 662 2.84 24.02 -17.54
C ASP A 662 1.60 23.14 -17.55
N THR A 663 0.90 23.05 -16.42
CA THR A 663 -0.30 22.19 -16.29
C THR A 663 -1.52 22.73 -17.04
N ALA A 664 -1.51 24.00 -17.47
CA ALA A 664 -2.53 24.56 -18.35
C ALA A 664 -2.40 24.08 -19.81
N GLN A 665 -1.24 23.51 -20.19
CA GLN A 665 -0.96 23.03 -21.53
C GLN A 665 -0.91 21.50 -21.55
N PRO A 666 -1.82 20.79 -22.27
CA PRO A 666 -1.88 19.32 -22.29
C PRO A 666 -0.58 18.65 -22.75
N GLN A 667 0.07 19.20 -23.78
CA GLN A 667 1.29 18.63 -24.37
C GLN A 667 2.58 19.07 -23.66
N GLY A 668 2.46 19.81 -22.54
CA GLY A 668 3.57 20.41 -21.82
C GLY A 668 3.95 21.77 -22.39
N ALA A 669 4.86 22.46 -21.69
CA ALA A 669 5.27 23.81 -22.05
C ALA A 669 6.15 23.81 -23.31
N ASP A 670 5.98 24.82 -24.15
CA ASP A 670 7.05 25.27 -25.03
C ASP A 670 8.26 25.66 -24.13
N GLU A 671 9.45 25.21 -24.49
CA GLU A 671 10.70 25.58 -23.78
C GLU A 671 11.00 27.08 -23.96
N ALA A 672 10.09 27.90 -23.45
CA ALA A 672 10.22 29.36 -23.53
C ALA A 672 11.23 29.88 -22.52
N GLU A 673 12.11 30.79 -22.96
CA GLU A 673 13.04 31.50 -22.08
C GLU A 673 12.45 32.81 -21.56
N HIS A 674 12.59 33.00 -20.25
CA HIS A 674 12.14 34.23 -19.55
C HIS A 674 13.33 34.88 -18.86
N LYS A 675 13.34 36.25 -18.86
CA LYS A 675 14.38 37.01 -18.15
C LYS A 675 14.01 37.21 -16.68
N ALA A 676 15.01 37.30 -15.84
CA ALA A 676 14.83 37.75 -14.46
C ALA A 676 14.06 39.06 -14.40
N GLY A 677 13.12 39.19 -13.49
CA GLY A 677 12.29 40.36 -13.27
C GLY A 677 11.18 40.57 -14.30
N SER A 678 11.05 39.74 -15.35
CA SER A 678 9.92 39.81 -16.26
C SER A 678 8.64 39.32 -15.58
N GLU A 679 7.51 39.74 -16.12
CA GLU A 679 6.19 39.29 -15.70
C GLU A 679 5.77 38.06 -16.54
N MET A 680 5.07 37.13 -15.89
CA MET A 680 4.51 35.91 -16.49
C MET A 680 3.12 35.66 -15.90
N THR A 681 2.11 35.61 -16.74
CA THR A 681 0.75 35.25 -16.30
C THR A 681 0.65 33.73 -16.12
N ILE A 682 0.26 33.29 -14.93
CA ILE A 682 -0.03 31.91 -14.61
C ILE A 682 -1.55 31.73 -14.63
N GLU A 683 -2.01 30.83 -15.46
CA GLU A 683 -3.44 30.57 -15.66
C GLU A 683 -4.13 30.14 -14.35
N ALA A 684 -5.45 30.36 -14.29
CA ALA A 684 -6.26 29.91 -13.17
C ALA A 684 -6.09 28.41 -12.93
N ARG A 685 -5.98 28.00 -11.66
CA ARG A 685 -5.82 26.59 -11.31
C ARG A 685 -4.72 25.91 -12.12
N SER A 686 -3.50 26.45 -12.06
CA SER A 686 -2.36 25.87 -12.77
C SER A 686 -1.04 25.98 -12.03
N LEU A 687 -0.08 25.20 -12.47
CA LEU A 687 1.27 25.11 -11.97
C LEU A 687 2.25 25.21 -13.13
N VAL A 688 3.28 26.03 -12.96
CA VAL A 688 4.38 26.15 -13.93
C VAL A 688 5.69 25.85 -13.23
N LEU A 689 6.53 25.01 -13.83
CA LEU A 689 7.90 24.72 -13.40
C LEU A 689 8.90 25.35 -14.36
N LEU A 690 9.73 26.22 -13.82
CA LEU A 690 10.84 26.83 -14.53
C LEU A 690 12.17 26.31 -13.99
N SER A 691 13.17 26.18 -14.85
CA SER A 691 14.53 25.83 -14.43
C SER A 691 15.57 26.85 -14.88
N ARG A 692 16.69 26.87 -14.19
CA ARG A 692 17.94 27.44 -14.63
C ARG A 692 19.09 26.48 -14.40
N PRO A 693 20.11 26.43 -15.30
CA PRO A 693 21.27 25.58 -15.11
C PRO A 693 22.01 25.88 -13.79
N SER A 694 22.65 24.82 -13.25
CA SER A 694 23.56 24.96 -12.12
C SER A 694 24.68 25.95 -12.42
N ARG A 695 25.04 26.78 -11.43
CA ARG A 695 26.19 27.68 -11.51
C ARG A 695 27.54 27.00 -11.34
N ALA A 696 27.57 25.77 -10.85
CA ALA A 696 28.81 25.03 -10.64
C ALA A 696 29.44 24.46 -11.93
N GLY A 697 28.73 24.50 -13.04
CA GLY A 697 29.19 24.06 -14.37
C GLY A 697 29.42 25.19 -15.38
N ALA A 698 29.27 26.45 -14.95
CA ALA A 698 29.43 27.64 -15.79
C ALA A 698 30.82 28.25 -15.65
#